data_7c54fb848d202ae924d853ccb66501f9
#
_entry.id   7c54fb848d202ae924d853ccb66501f9
#
_cell.length_a   1.000
_cell.length_b   1.000
_cell.length_c   1.000
_cell.angle_alpha   90.00
_cell.angle_beta   90.00
_cell.angle_gamma   90.00
#
_symmetry.space_group_name_H-M   'P 1'
#
loop_
_entity.id
_entity.type
_entity.pdbx_description
1 polymer ?
#
loop_
_entity_poly.entity_id
_entity_poly.type
_entity_poly.pdbx_seq_one_letter_code
_entity_poly.pdbx_strand_id
1 'polypeptide(L)'
;MPGCYAWLAALRFLEAVFMKKTSKRLLSLLLCVALALSLFPAALAAAQERREYSQYPCVVVPGYSSAGLYRYGENGEKIWVWGVQTEEIVETVLKHIVELGAGIGALTVGNAKLLGETVGREFYNLYYDLACNEDGSSVYDLHRYQVTAEESNSAVLQAQYPDGYYQHEVEIMTDIAQYIGGKENVYNFNCDFRMGAPFCAKQLDEFIQSVKEYSGQDKVNIFSVSHGGQVTGTYLTLYGDKGDVNNALMTVPALGGAALAYDVYSDQIHLDEYDLMRFIEHGMMWETDYEWLLKAQRLGFLDQVLHYARPYVLKVLGYWGSIWDFIPTPYYEEMKAQYLDPEKSAPLIEKSDYMHYEVMPQFGEGFRRAQAAGTQVFIIAGYENPSVSGLQESSDGIITIAASTGATPAPFGMRYNDGYVQKVDTGCYQISPSMTLDASTAYLPRHTFFVENLYHGMVYKDKFTEELVRTLLLTREITDVHSNPDYPQFHATTNKSHSVFAAFNNSVEGYADQSDTTLVVRNLSEQYPMKILGVEARGVDLTFNALKTKWLKPGESLELTFTGTLPQVSGKGFDLVIDYTQPGSATPRGERTLHFTLQNGPRVAYDESTPFVSRNAAGGLDTALCEPASQLLNKSANKDIYVMWYQFLQSLRVYFAALTAKLR
;
A
#
# COMPACT_ATOMS: atom_id res chain seq x y z
N MET A 1 -47.15 24.10 0.73
CA MET A 1 -47.79 23.07 1.46
C MET A 1 -49.02 22.46 0.71
N PRO A 2 -48.82 21.77 -0.42
CA PRO A 2 -49.92 21.05 -1.07
C PRO A 2 -49.86 19.52 -0.88
N GLY A 3 -48.87 18.98 -0.21
CA GLY A 3 -48.69 17.52 -0.09
C GLY A 3 -49.50 16.81 1.00
N CYS A 4 -49.95 17.52 2.03
CA CYS A 4 -50.68 16.90 3.18
C CYS A 4 -52.13 16.58 2.89
N TYR A 5 -52.76 17.25 1.94
CA TYR A 5 -54.20 17.02 1.64
C TYR A 5 -54.45 15.81 0.76
N ALA A 6 -53.52 15.41 -0.06
CA ALA A 6 -53.61 14.22 -0.90
C ALA A 6 -53.54 12.93 -0.09
N TRP A 7 -52.80 12.88 0.96
CA TRP A 7 -52.68 11.71 1.87
C TRP A 7 -53.91 11.50 2.74
N LEU A 8 -54.52 12.59 3.21
CA LEU A 8 -55.73 12.54 3.98
C LEU A 8 -56.95 12.10 3.13
N ALA A 9 -56.98 12.51 1.85
CA ALA A 9 -58.01 12.05 0.93
C ALA A 9 -57.86 10.56 0.55
N ALA A 10 -56.64 10.08 0.38
CA ALA A 10 -56.34 8.66 0.13
C ALA A 10 -56.69 7.76 1.34
N LEU A 11 -56.42 8.23 2.54
CA LEU A 11 -56.80 7.54 3.79
C LEU A 11 -58.31 7.43 3.99
N ARG A 12 -59.07 8.49 3.67
CA ARG A 12 -60.55 8.48 3.74
C ARG A 12 -61.16 7.61 2.62
N PHE A 13 -60.54 7.51 1.47
CA PHE A 13 -60.98 6.62 0.37
C PHE A 13 -60.75 5.16 0.76
N LEU A 14 -59.63 4.84 1.39
CA LEU A 14 -59.38 3.50 1.92
C LEU A 14 -60.31 3.10 3.07
N GLU A 15 -60.70 4.02 3.94
CA GLU A 15 -61.74 3.78 4.97
C GLU A 15 -63.13 3.48 4.41
N ALA A 16 -63.48 4.11 3.28
CA ALA A 16 -64.82 3.90 2.64
C ALA A 16 -64.94 2.60 1.88
N VAL A 17 -63.82 2.01 1.39
CA VAL A 17 -63.82 0.82 0.53
C VAL A 17 -63.72 -0.49 1.29
N PHE A 18 -63.28 -0.51 2.58
CA PHE A 18 -62.99 -1.72 3.35
C PHE A 18 -63.73 -1.87 4.67
N MET A 19 -65.06 -1.71 4.66
CA MET A 19 -65.83 -1.90 5.88
C MET A 19 -66.78 -3.15 5.84
N LYS A 20 -66.19 -4.33 5.88
CA LYS A 20 -66.82 -5.52 6.44
C LYS A 20 -66.06 -5.99 7.67
N LYS A 21 -66.81 -6.40 8.71
CA LYS A 21 -66.26 -6.76 10.04
C LYS A 21 -65.09 -7.75 10.06
N THR A 22 -64.91 -8.52 9.01
CA THR A 22 -63.80 -9.48 8.79
C THR A 22 -62.49 -8.80 8.36
N SER A 23 -62.56 -7.67 7.66
CA SER A 23 -61.36 -6.98 7.17
C SER A 23 -60.67 -6.16 8.26
N LYS A 24 -61.38 -5.67 9.30
CA LYS A 24 -60.77 -4.99 10.43
C LYS A 24 -59.87 -5.90 11.24
N ARG A 25 -60.24 -7.16 11.41
CA ARG A 25 -59.40 -8.15 12.12
C ARG A 25 -58.18 -8.54 11.32
N LEU A 26 -58.31 -8.64 9.96
CA LEU A 26 -57.20 -8.94 9.08
C LEU A 26 -56.19 -7.77 8.99
N LEU A 27 -56.71 -6.53 8.96
CA LEU A 27 -55.87 -5.32 8.93
C LEU A 27 -55.14 -5.12 10.29
N SER A 28 -55.82 -5.38 11.39
CA SER A 28 -55.19 -5.37 12.72
C SER A 28 -54.12 -6.46 12.85
N LEU A 29 -54.34 -7.65 12.32
CA LEU A 29 -53.35 -8.73 12.30
C LEU A 29 -52.17 -8.40 11.42
N LEU A 30 -52.39 -7.83 10.22
CA LEU A 30 -51.33 -7.36 9.33
C LEU A 30 -50.51 -6.21 9.93
N LEU A 31 -51.17 -5.27 10.64
CA LEU A 31 -50.47 -4.21 11.36
C LEU A 31 -49.67 -4.75 12.57
N CYS A 32 -50.18 -5.72 13.32
CA CYS A 32 -49.45 -6.38 14.39
C CYS A 32 -48.26 -7.19 13.84
N VAL A 33 -48.40 -7.87 12.70
CA VAL A 33 -47.32 -8.58 12.02
C VAL A 33 -46.28 -7.59 11.48
N ALA A 34 -46.72 -6.49 10.85
CA ALA A 34 -45.82 -5.45 10.38
C ALA A 34 -45.07 -4.75 11.50
N LEU A 35 -45.74 -4.49 12.62
CA LEU A 35 -45.08 -3.98 13.86
C LEU A 35 -44.13 -5.00 14.46
N ALA A 36 -44.52 -6.26 14.53
CA ALA A 36 -43.63 -7.32 15.00
C ALA A 36 -42.42 -7.48 14.09
N LEU A 37 -42.59 -7.44 12.75
CA LEU A 37 -41.52 -7.48 11.78
C LEU A 37 -40.64 -6.22 11.80
N SER A 38 -41.17 -5.05 12.16
CA SER A 38 -40.37 -3.83 12.34
C SER A 38 -39.58 -3.79 13.65
N LEU A 39 -40.01 -4.56 14.66
CA LEU A 39 -39.28 -4.74 15.91
C LEU A 39 -38.22 -5.85 15.86
N PHE A 40 -38.32 -6.75 14.87
CA PHE A 40 -37.33 -7.82 14.66
C PHE A 40 -35.92 -7.29 14.36
N PRO A 41 -35.70 -6.28 13.49
CA PRO A 41 -34.38 -5.71 13.28
C PRO A 41 -33.80 -5.05 14.54
N ALA A 42 -34.66 -4.41 15.35
CA ALA A 42 -34.21 -3.79 16.59
C ALA A 42 -33.89 -4.83 17.70
N ALA A 43 -34.61 -5.97 17.71
CA ALA A 43 -34.33 -7.08 18.62
C ALA A 43 -33.10 -7.91 18.16
N LEU A 44 -32.87 -8.05 16.84
CA LEU A 44 -31.63 -8.63 16.30
C LEU A 44 -30.42 -7.69 16.53
N ALA A 45 -30.58 -6.38 16.38
CA ALA A 45 -29.55 -5.41 16.71
C ALA A 45 -29.26 -5.33 18.22
N ALA A 46 -30.26 -5.62 19.07
CA ALA A 46 -30.09 -5.70 20.53
C ALA A 46 -29.55 -7.05 21.02
N ALA A 47 -29.61 -8.08 20.17
CA ALA A 47 -29.04 -9.42 20.38
C ALA A 47 -27.65 -9.61 19.77
N GLN A 48 -27.09 -8.59 19.12
CA GLN A 48 -25.65 -8.54 18.91
C GLN A 48 -25.02 -8.53 20.28
N GLU A 49 -24.41 -9.65 20.68
CA GLU A 49 -23.58 -9.74 21.88
C GLU A 49 -22.70 -8.49 21.90
N ARG A 50 -22.80 -7.71 22.98
CA ARG A 50 -21.91 -6.56 23.14
C ARG A 50 -20.51 -7.13 23.19
N ARG A 51 -19.75 -7.01 22.10
CA ARG A 51 -18.32 -7.32 22.11
C ARG A 51 -17.66 -6.52 23.21
N GLU A 52 -16.93 -7.19 24.05
CA GLU A 52 -16.17 -6.55 25.12
C GLU A 52 -14.87 -6.04 24.53
N TYR A 53 -14.84 -4.74 24.25
CA TYR A 53 -13.65 -4.08 23.71
C TYR A 53 -12.67 -3.73 24.83
N SER A 54 -11.37 -3.83 24.51
CA SER A 54 -10.29 -3.41 25.39
C SER A 54 -10.43 -1.94 25.77
N GLN A 55 -10.26 -1.64 27.05
CA GLN A 55 -10.25 -0.27 27.59
C GLN A 55 -8.83 0.30 27.68
N TYR A 56 -7.80 -0.47 27.28
CA TYR A 56 -6.43 0.03 27.23
C TYR A 56 -6.26 1.07 26.14
N PRO A 57 -5.50 2.16 26.41
CA PRO A 57 -5.21 3.17 25.39
C PRO A 57 -4.49 2.56 24.18
N CYS A 58 -4.73 3.12 23.02
CA CYS A 58 -4.12 2.69 21.77
C CYS A 58 -3.01 3.64 21.37
N VAL A 59 -1.80 3.12 21.24
CA VAL A 59 -0.64 3.82 20.65
C VAL A 59 -0.59 3.48 19.17
N VAL A 60 -0.73 4.50 18.32
CA VAL A 60 -0.56 4.41 16.88
C VAL A 60 0.90 4.67 16.54
N VAL A 61 1.54 3.72 15.88
CA VAL A 61 2.92 3.84 15.37
C VAL A 61 2.85 3.94 13.85
N PRO A 62 2.94 5.16 13.29
CA PRO A 62 2.60 5.42 11.91
C PRO A 62 3.67 4.94 10.92
N GLY A 63 3.32 4.97 9.63
CA GLY A 63 4.20 4.65 8.52
C GLY A 63 5.38 5.62 8.35
N TYR A 64 6.20 5.36 7.35
CA TYR A 64 7.39 6.15 7.08
C TYR A 64 7.05 7.62 6.77
N SER A 65 7.89 8.53 7.23
CA SER A 65 7.73 9.98 7.03
C SER A 65 6.45 10.62 7.62
N SER A 66 5.76 9.90 8.48
CA SER A 66 4.51 10.36 9.10
C SER A 66 4.71 11.25 10.35
N ALA A 67 5.94 11.60 10.66
CA ALA A 67 6.32 12.40 11.82
C ALA A 67 6.64 13.85 11.44
N GLY A 68 6.17 14.81 12.20
CA GLY A 68 6.59 16.20 12.07
C GLY A 68 8.00 16.44 12.68
N LEU A 69 8.87 17.08 11.92
CA LEU A 69 10.20 17.50 12.38
C LEU A 69 10.37 19.00 12.20
N TYR A 70 11.00 19.65 13.16
CA TYR A 70 11.32 21.07 13.11
C TYR A 70 12.71 21.36 13.68
N ARG A 71 13.25 22.53 13.36
CA ARG A 71 14.43 23.10 14.00
C ARG A 71 14.14 24.49 14.51
N TYR A 72 14.99 25.02 15.33
CA TYR A 72 14.95 26.43 15.70
C TYR A 72 15.78 27.27 14.73
N GLY A 73 15.23 28.40 14.30
CA GLY A 73 15.95 29.43 13.59
C GLY A 73 16.82 30.29 14.51
N GLU A 74 17.56 31.24 13.93
CA GLU A 74 18.50 32.08 14.66
C GLU A 74 17.82 32.94 15.75
N ASN A 75 16.55 33.28 15.58
CA ASN A 75 15.78 34.08 16.53
C ASN A 75 14.91 33.21 17.47
N GLY A 76 15.06 31.88 17.44
CA GLY A 76 14.31 30.93 18.26
C GLY A 76 12.91 30.59 17.68
N GLU A 77 12.60 31.00 16.47
CA GLU A 77 11.38 30.58 15.77
C GLU A 77 11.47 29.11 15.36
N LYS A 78 10.33 28.43 15.38
CA LYS A 78 10.22 27.05 14.86
C LYS A 78 10.15 27.07 13.34
N ILE A 79 11.08 26.41 12.69
CA ILE A 79 11.14 26.17 11.26
C ILE A 79 10.79 24.70 11.02
N TRP A 80 9.67 24.44 10.35
CA TRP A 80 9.28 23.10 9.96
C TRP A 80 10.22 22.57 8.88
N VAL A 81 10.71 21.38 9.07
CA VAL A 81 11.62 20.70 8.15
C VAL A 81 10.89 19.55 7.43
N TRP A 82 9.93 18.94 8.12
CA TRP A 82 9.07 17.89 7.57
C TRP A 82 7.69 17.92 8.21
N GLY A 83 6.67 17.71 7.38
CA GLY A 83 5.26 17.79 7.77
C GLY A 83 4.64 19.10 7.29
N VAL A 84 3.62 19.02 6.43
CA VAL A 84 2.77 20.09 5.91
C VAL A 84 3.47 21.35 5.40
N GLN A 85 3.99 21.27 4.21
CA GLN A 85 4.46 22.47 3.47
C GLN A 85 4.00 22.42 2.02
N THR A 86 2.71 22.22 1.82
CA THR A 86 2.10 22.29 0.49
C THR A 86 2.39 23.64 -0.16
N GLU A 87 2.46 24.71 0.64
CA GLU A 87 2.76 26.07 0.18
C GLU A 87 4.19 26.20 -0.32
N GLU A 88 5.18 25.67 0.38
CA GLU A 88 6.59 25.73 -0.03
C GLU A 88 6.86 24.90 -1.29
N ILE A 89 6.24 23.73 -1.40
CA ILE A 89 6.32 22.90 -2.61
C ILE A 89 5.75 23.66 -3.79
N VAL A 90 4.60 24.31 -3.62
CA VAL A 90 3.96 25.10 -4.67
C VAL A 90 4.80 26.31 -5.05
N GLU A 91 5.34 27.04 -4.06
CA GLU A 91 6.23 28.19 -4.31
C GLU A 91 7.49 27.73 -5.07
N THR A 92 8.08 26.61 -4.69
CA THR A 92 9.24 26.03 -5.38
C THR A 92 8.90 25.64 -6.81
N VAL A 93 7.78 24.96 -7.06
CA VAL A 93 7.32 24.62 -8.42
C VAL A 93 7.09 25.88 -9.24
N LEU A 94 6.45 26.90 -8.67
CA LEU A 94 6.21 28.17 -9.37
C LEU A 94 7.50 28.93 -9.69
N LYS A 95 8.46 28.94 -8.76
CA LYS A 95 9.76 29.56 -8.93
C LYS A 95 10.57 28.93 -10.06
N HIS A 96 10.49 27.61 -10.20
CA HIS A 96 11.23 26.83 -11.18
C HIS A 96 10.40 26.38 -12.39
N ILE A 97 9.20 26.94 -12.56
CA ILE A 97 8.27 26.52 -13.63
C ILE A 97 8.87 26.63 -15.04
N VAL A 98 9.76 27.61 -15.26
CA VAL A 98 10.44 27.79 -16.55
C VAL A 98 11.47 26.68 -16.77
N GLU A 99 12.24 26.31 -15.75
CA GLU A 99 13.25 25.26 -15.82
C GLU A 99 12.60 23.87 -15.95
N LEU A 100 11.54 23.64 -15.18
CA LEU A 100 10.73 22.42 -15.29
C LEU A 100 10.09 22.33 -16.68
N GLY A 101 9.55 23.45 -17.21
CA GLY A 101 9.00 23.51 -18.55
C GLY A 101 10.05 23.25 -19.63
N ALA A 102 11.27 23.79 -19.49
CA ALA A 102 12.38 23.51 -20.38
C ALA A 102 12.81 22.05 -20.29
N GLY A 103 12.86 21.48 -19.08
CA GLY A 103 13.17 20.06 -18.86
C GLY A 103 12.16 19.13 -19.51
N ILE A 104 10.87 19.42 -19.34
CA ILE A 104 9.79 18.68 -20.01
C ILE A 104 9.89 18.88 -21.54
N GLY A 105 10.22 20.07 -22.02
CA GLY A 105 10.51 20.33 -23.44
C GLY A 105 11.67 19.47 -23.98
N ALA A 106 12.72 19.28 -23.18
CA ALA A 106 13.86 18.44 -23.54
C ALA A 106 13.48 16.94 -23.63
N LEU A 107 12.49 16.48 -22.84
CA LEU A 107 11.95 15.13 -22.98
C LEU A 107 11.36 14.87 -24.36
N THR A 108 10.80 15.88 -25.02
CA THR A 108 10.21 15.73 -26.36
C THR A 108 11.24 15.37 -27.43
N VAL A 109 12.52 15.57 -27.14
CA VAL A 109 13.66 15.18 -27.99
C VAL A 109 14.51 14.06 -27.36
N GLY A 110 13.94 13.36 -26.37
CA GLY A 110 14.59 12.22 -25.73
C GLY A 110 15.66 12.58 -24.69
N ASN A 111 15.69 13.80 -24.17
CA ASN A 111 16.66 14.25 -23.17
C ASN A 111 15.99 14.43 -21.80
N ALA A 112 16.03 13.39 -20.95
CA ALA A 112 15.52 13.40 -19.58
C ALA A 112 16.47 14.08 -18.58
N LYS A 113 17.74 14.28 -18.94
CA LYS A 113 18.79 14.76 -18.01
C LYS A 113 18.44 16.11 -17.40
N LEU A 114 18.02 17.09 -18.21
CA LEU A 114 17.71 18.41 -17.70
C LEU A 114 16.57 18.38 -16.67
N LEU A 115 15.52 17.59 -16.93
CA LEU A 115 14.40 17.45 -16.00
C LEU A 115 14.84 16.72 -14.73
N GLY A 116 15.56 15.60 -14.86
CA GLY A 116 16.04 14.81 -13.72
C GLY A 116 16.97 15.60 -12.80
N GLU A 117 17.96 16.31 -13.38
CA GLU A 117 18.85 17.16 -12.58
C GLU A 117 18.09 18.33 -11.92
N THR A 118 17.09 18.92 -12.59
CA THR A 118 16.27 19.98 -12.01
C THR A 118 15.43 19.44 -10.85
N VAL A 119 14.69 18.35 -11.05
CA VAL A 119 13.89 17.70 -10.01
C VAL A 119 14.76 17.30 -8.81
N GLY A 120 15.92 16.69 -9.08
CA GLY A 120 16.85 16.28 -8.02
C GLY A 120 17.40 17.47 -7.23
N ARG A 121 17.80 18.54 -7.92
CA ARG A 121 18.28 19.78 -7.27
C ARG A 121 17.22 20.41 -6.39
N GLU A 122 15.97 20.49 -6.87
CA GLU A 122 14.89 21.06 -6.08
C GLU A 122 14.50 20.17 -4.90
N PHE A 123 14.54 18.85 -5.06
CA PHE A 123 14.43 17.92 -3.93
C PHE A 123 15.52 18.19 -2.87
N TYR A 124 16.76 18.31 -3.31
CA TYR A 124 17.87 18.64 -2.41
C TYR A 124 17.67 19.99 -1.69
N ASN A 125 17.26 21.03 -2.42
CA ASN A 125 17.04 22.37 -1.86
C ASN A 125 15.92 22.38 -0.81
N LEU A 126 14.83 21.63 -1.07
CA LEU A 126 13.68 21.54 -0.17
C LEU A 126 13.98 20.74 1.10
N TYR A 127 14.77 19.67 0.97
CA TYR A 127 14.89 18.66 2.02
C TYR A 127 16.30 18.52 2.60
N TYR A 128 17.21 19.43 2.26
CA TYR A 128 18.59 19.37 2.82
C TYR A 128 18.63 19.44 4.34
N ASP A 129 17.70 20.15 4.96
CA ASP A 129 17.61 20.22 6.42
C ASP A 129 17.38 18.85 7.07
N LEU A 130 16.91 17.87 6.30
CA LEU A 130 16.78 16.46 6.72
C LEU A 130 18.05 15.63 6.52
N ALA A 131 19.09 16.16 5.88
CA ALA A 131 20.29 15.38 5.60
C ALA A 131 20.99 14.92 6.88
N CYS A 132 21.66 13.79 6.79
CA CYS A 132 22.57 13.29 7.81
C CYS A 132 24.02 13.34 7.31
N ASN A 133 24.95 13.48 8.24
CA ASN A 133 26.39 13.34 8.00
C ASN A 133 26.75 11.89 7.70
N GLU A 134 27.96 11.63 7.22
CA GLU A 134 28.46 10.29 6.89
C GLU A 134 28.38 9.29 8.07
N ASP A 135 28.42 9.77 9.30
CA ASP A 135 28.26 8.97 10.52
C ASP A 135 26.81 8.69 10.94
N GLY A 136 25.84 9.15 10.15
CA GLY A 136 24.43 9.04 10.43
C GLY A 136 23.87 10.06 11.43
N SER A 137 24.69 11.00 11.91
CA SER A 137 24.22 12.12 12.73
C SER A 137 23.49 13.16 11.88
N SER A 138 22.48 13.83 12.45
CA SER A 138 21.74 14.88 11.75
C SER A 138 22.64 16.10 11.47
N VAL A 139 22.53 16.70 10.27
CA VAL A 139 23.24 17.94 9.92
C VAL A 139 22.75 19.11 10.78
N TYR A 140 21.47 19.15 11.09
CA TYR A 140 20.87 20.14 11.98
C TYR A 140 20.33 19.47 13.24
N ASP A 141 20.23 20.22 14.34
CA ASP A 141 19.53 19.77 15.55
C ASP A 141 18.02 19.78 15.29
N LEU A 142 17.47 18.63 14.91
CA LEU A 142 16.06 18.47 14.63
C LEU A 142 15.32 17.95 15.86
N HIS A 143 14.15 18.52 16.05
CA HIS A 143 13.24 18.19 17.14
C HIS A 143 11.99 17.54 16.62
N ARG A 144 11.52 16.53 17.35
CA ARG A 144 10.22 15.88 17.10
C ARG A 144 9.09 16.77 17.60
N TYR A 145 8.00 16.73 16.89
CA TYR A 145 6.74 17.33 17.31
C TYR A 145 5.95 16.30 18.12
N GLN A 146 5.21 16.74 19.13
CA GLN A 146 4.29 15.88 19.90
C GLN A 146 4.97 14.65 20.54
N VAL A 147 5.89 14.92 21.44
CA VAL A 147 6.69 13.88 22.09
C VAL A 147 6.09 13.35 23.39
N THR A 148 5.18 14.09 24.01
CA THR A 148 4.51 13.67 25.25
C THR A 148 3.17 13.00 24.97
N ALA A 149 2.68 12.19 25.90
CA ALA A 149 1.36 11.57 25.82
C ALA A 149 0.25 12.63 25.67
N GLU A 150 0.33 13.74 26.39
CA GLU A 150 -0.67 14.82 26.30
C GLU A 150 -0.69 15.46 24.91
N GLU A 151 0.48 15.84 24.37
CA GLU A 151 0.59 16.48 23.05
C GLU A 151 0.17 15.57 21.91
N SER A 152 0.36 14.27 22.05
CA SER A 152 0.09 13.26 21.00
C SER A 152 -1.30 12.61 21.14
N ASN A 153 -2.10 13.05 22.11
CA ASN A 153 -3.44 12.57 22.28
C ASN A 153 -4.34 13.00 21.12
N SER A 154 -5.08 12.08 20.52
CA SER A 154 -5.89 12.35 19.32
C SER A 154 -6.98 13.39 19.53
N ALA A 155 -7.54 13.51 20.71
CA ALA A 155 -8.53 14.56 21.02
C ALA A 155 -7.87 15.95 21.04
N VAL A 156 -6.66 16.07 21.60
CA VAL A 156 -5.86 17.30 21.61
C VAL A 156 -5.47 17.68 20.20
N LEU A 157 -4.97 16.73 19.42
CA LEU A 157 -4.56 16.95 18.03
C LEU A 157 -5.71 17.40 17.14
N GLN A 158 -6.88 16.77 17.26
CA GLN A 158 -8.05 17.18 16.49
C GLN A 158 -8.54 18.57 16.88
N ALA A 159 -8.47 18.94 18.16
CA ALA A 159 -8.83 20.27 18.60
C ALA A 159 -7.87 21.35 18.07
N GLN A 160 -6.59 21.01 17.98
CA GLN A 160 -5.55 21.91 17.48
C GLN A 160 -5.57 22.02 15.94
N TYR A 161 -5.93 20.96 15.24
CA TYR A 161 -5.92 20.85 13.78
C TYR A 161 -7.26 20.30 13.26
N PRO A 162 -8.35 21.12 13.32
CA PRO A 162 -9.69 20.66 12.96
C PRO A 162 -9.84 20.28 11.49
N ASP A 163 -8.99 20.79 10.60
CA ASP A 163 -9.04 20.58 9.16
C ASP A 163 -8.21 19.37 8.68
N GLY A 164 -7.83 18.47 9.60
CA GLY A 164 -7.23 17.19 9.22
C GLY A 164 -5.72 17.24 8.92
N TYR A 165 -4.95 17.89 9.76
CA TYR A 165 -3.47 17.80 9.75
C TYR A 165 -2.96 16.36 9.86
N TYR A 166 -3.83 15.45 10.31
CA TYR A 166 -3.41 14.13 10.68
C TYR A 166 -3.70 13.07 9.66
N GLN A 167 -2.77 12.39 9.50
CA GLN A 167 -2.41 11.16 8.83
C GLN A 167 -3.49 10.11 8.90
N HIS A 168 -3.53 9.37 7.82
CA HIS A 168 -4.40 8.25 7.51
C HIS A 168 -4.61 7.29 8.70
N GLU A 169 -3.56 6.97 9.43
CA GLU A 169 -3.57 6.04 10.56
C GLU A 169 -4.35 6.59 11.77
N VAL A 170 -4.24 7.89 12.02
CA VAL A 170 -4.97 8.54 13.13
C VAL A 170 -6.43 8.71 12.79
N GLU A 171 -6.79 9.05 11.56
CA GLU A 171 -8.18 9.13 11.12
C GLU A 171 -8.89 7.80 11.36
N ILE A 172 -8.28 6.69 10.97
CA ILE A 172 -8.83 5.36 11.15
C ILE A 172 -8.98 5.00 12.62
N MET A 173 -7.97 5.28 13.43
CA MET A 173 -8.05 5.03 14.85
C MET A 173 -9.12 5.89 15.53
N THR A 174 -9.37 7.11 15.04
CA THR A 174 -10.46 7.93 15.56
C THR A 174 -11.83 7.38 15.23
N ASP A 175 -12.01 6.71 14.09
CA ASP A 175 -13.29 6.07 13.76
C ASP A 175 -13.63 4.92 14.70
N ILE A 176 -12.64 4.19 15.18
CA ILE A 176 -12.82 3.10 16.16
C ILE A 176 -12.60 3.54 17.62
N ALA A 177 -12.21 4.78 17.87
CA ALA A 177 -12.00 5.32 19.22
C ALA A 177 -13.24 5.20 20.12
N GLN A 178 -14.45 5.21 19.54
CA GLN A 178 -15.70 4.98 20.24
C GLN A 178 -15.74 3.63 21.01
N TYR A 179 -14.94 2.64 20.56
CA TYR A 179 -14.90 1.33 21.21
C TYR A 179 -13.92 1.27 22.37
N ILE A 180 -12.98 2.21 22.45
CA ILE A 180 -11.97 2.29 23.53
C ILE A 180 -12.16 3.51 24.43
N GLY A 181 -13.36 4.08 24.47
CA GLY A 181 -13.72 5.17 25.37
C GLY A 181 -13.55 6.57 24.81
N GLY A 182 -13.19 6.71 23.52
CA GLY A 182 -13.07 8.00 22.85
C GLY A 182 -11.68 8.32 22.33
N LYS A 183 -11.55 9.45 21.63
CA LYS A 183 -10.29 9.93 21.03
C LYS A 183 -9.20 10.22 22.07
N GLU A 184 -9.59 10.53 23.29
CA GLU A 184 -8.70 10.71 24.44
C GLU A 184 -7.91 9.46 24.82
N ASN A 185 -8.31 8.28 24.34
CA ASN A 185 -7.61 7.02 24.53
C ASN A 185 -6.74 6.60 23.35
N VAL A 186 -6.57 7.47 22.35
CA VAL A 186 -5.72 7.24 21.16
C VAL A 186 -4.56 8.21 21.15
N TYR A 187 -3.34 7.68 21.04
CA TYR A 187 -2.08 8.42 21.14
C TYR A 187 -1.23 8.16 19.91
N ASN A 188 -0.78 9.21 19.23
CA ASN A 188 0.03 9.11 18.03
C ASN A 188 1.52 9.17 18.37
N PHE A 189 2.23 8.06 18.21
CA PHE A 189 3.68 8.03 18.43
C PHE A 189 4.42 8.76 17.32
N ASN A 190 5.41 9.54 17.70
CA ASN A 190 6.23 10.30 16.79
C ASN A 190 7.71 10.06 17.07
N CYS A 191 8.47 9.57 16.08
CA CYS A 191 9.91 9.43 16.15
C CYS A 191 10.61 10.23 15.04
N ASP A 192 11.90 10.42 15.14
CA ASP A 192 12.69 10.86 14.00
C ASP A 192 12.86 9.69 13.03
N PHE A 193 12.03 9.67 12.02
CA PHE A 193 11.95 8.57 11.05
C PHE A 193 13.22 8.36 10.22
N ARG A 194 14.19 9.28 10.28
CA ARG A 194 15.49 9.16 9.63
C ARG A 194 16.43 8.24 10.41
N MET A 195 16.20 8.13 11.72
CA MET A 195 17.00 7.28 12.59
C MET A 195 16.63 5.81 12.44
N GLY A 196 17.56 4.92 12.77
CA GLY A 196 17.30 3.48 12.67
C GLY A 196 16.22 2.98 13.63
N ALA A 197 15.63 1.85 13.30
CA ALA A 197 14.54 1.24 14.06
C ALA A 197 14.86 0.96 15.53
N PRO A 198 16.07 0.54 15.93
CA PRO A 198 16.42 0.38 17.35
C PRO A 198 16.35 1.68 18.16
N PHE A 199 16.71 2.81 17.54
CA PHE A 199 16.58 4.12 18.17
C PHE A 199 15.13 4.52 18.37
N CYS A 200 14.30 4.34 17.31
CA CYS A 200 12.86 4.63 17.38
C CYS A 200 12.14 3.69 18.36
N ALA A 201 12.54 2.43 18.44
CA ALA A 201 11.98 1.46 19.40
C ALA A 201 12.26 1.82 20.85
N LYS A 202 13.45 2.37 21.15
CA LYS A 202 13.74 2.91 22.48
C LYS A 202 12.83 4.09 22.82
N GLN A 203 12.62 5.00 21.86
CA GLN A 203 11.70 6.13 22.06
C GLN A 203 10.24 5.66 22.22
N LEU A 204 9.84 4.58 21.52
CA LEU A 204 8.52 3.98 21.70
C LEU A 204 8.36 3.39 23.10
N ASP A 205 9.38 2.75 23.64
CA ASP A 205 9.36 2.25 25.01
C ASP A 205 9.15 3.38 26.03
N GLU A 206 9.90 4.47 25.90
CA GLU A 206 9.75 5.66 26.76
C GLU A 206 8.35 6.29 26.60
N PHE A 207 7.83 6.35 25.37
CA PHE A 207 6.50 6.88 25.08
C PHE A 207 5.40 6.02 25.67
N ILE A 208 5.49 4.71 25.58
CA ILE A 208 4.52 3.78 26.21
C ILE A 208 4.46 4.02 27.71
N GLN A 209 5.61 4.20 28.39
CA GLN A 209 5.59 4.52 29.82
C GLN A 209 4.85 5.84 30.09
N SER A 210 5.08 6.88 29.28
CA SER A 210 4.38 8.15 29.43
C SER A 210 2.88 8.04 29.19
N VAL A 211 2.43 7.22 28.23
CA VAL A 211 1.01 6.96 27.99
C VAL A 211 0.36 6.20 29.15
N LYS A 212 1.06 5.20 29.71
CA LYS A 212 0.60 4.47 30.89
C LYS A 212 0.41 5.38 32.09
N GLU A 213 1.40 6.25 32.34
CA GLU A 213 1.34 7.23 33.44
C GLU A 213 0.20 8.24 33.23
N TYR A 214 0.09 8.82 32.03
CA TYR A 214 -0.92 9.82 31.69
C TYR A 214 -2.36 9.26 31.73
N SER A 215 -2.55 8.05 31.18
CA SER A 215 -3.86 7.39 31.13
C SER A 215 -4.24 6.69 32.42
N GLY A 216 -3.29 6.44 33.33
CA GLY A 216 -3.51 5.65 34.55
C GLY A 216 -3.71 4.15 34.29
N GLN A 217 -3.37 3.65 33.08
CA GLN A 217 -3.49 2.25 32.72
C GLN A 217 -2.15 1.53 32.85
N ASP A 218 -2.19 0.23 33.12
CA ASP A 218 -0.99 -0.59 33.28
C ASP A 218 -0.43 -1.15 31.94
N LYS A 219 -1.25 -1.11 30.88
CA LYS A 219 -0.91 -1.57 29.53
C LYS A 219 -1.44 -0.63 28.46
N VAL A 220 -0.91 -0.81 27.23
CA VAL A 220 -1.39 -0.18 26.00
C VAL A 220 -1.73 -1.23 24.95
N ASN A 221 -2.54 -0.88 23.95
CA ASN A 221 -2.58 -1.56 22.67
C ASN A 221 -1.68 -0.82 21.68
N ILE A 222 -1.03 -1.53 20.78
CA ILE A 222 -0.21 -0.94 19.70
C ILE A 222 -0.87 -1.28 18.35
N PHE A 223 -1.11 -0.25 17.56
CA PHE A 223 -1.44 -0.37 16.16
C PHE A 223 -0.34 0.26 15.32
N SER A 224 0.24 -0.51 14.40
CA SER A 224 1.37 -0.03 13.59
C SER A 224 1.24 -0.40 12.13
N VAL A 225 1.81 0.44 11.26
CA VAL A 225 1.73 0.34 9.81
C VAL A 225 3.12 0.50 9.20
N SER A 226 3.47 -0.32 8.19
CA SER A 226 4.65 -0.09 7.35
C SER A 226 5.95 0.01 8.18
N HIS A 227 6.68 1.14 8.11
CA HIS A 227 7.82 1.45 8.97
C HIS A 227 7.49 1.35 10.46
N GLY A 228 6.31 1.84 10.85
CA GLY A 228 5.85 1.69 12.24
C GLY A 228 5.79 0.23 12.68
N GLY A 229 5.52 -0.70 11.75
CA GLY A 229 5.62 -2.13 11.98
C GLY A 229 7.05 -2.59 12.25
N GLN A 230 8.06 -2.06 11.54
CA GLN A 230 9.46 -2.34 11.82
C GLN A 230 9.87 -1.83 13.22
N VAL A 231 9.47 -0.61 13.56
CA VAL A 231 9.72 -0.03 14.90
C VAL A 231 9.03 -0.86 15.99
N THR A 232 7.77 -1.26 15.78
CA THR A 232 7.02 -2.10 16.73
C THR A 232 7.65 -3.50 16.87
N GLY A 233 8.02 -4.13 15.74
CA GLY A 233 8.71 -5.41 15.75
C GLY A 233 10.03 -5.36 16.50
N THR A 234 10.80 -4.29 16.30
CA THR A 234 12.04 -4.02 17.05
C THR A 234 11.75 -3.79 18.53
N TYR A 235 10.73 -3.01 18.88
CA TYR A 235 10.29 -2.81 20.26
C TYR A 235 9.92 -4.14 20.93
N LEU A 236 9.08 -4.95 20.30
CA LEU A 236 8.67 -6.25 20.84
C LEU A 236 9.87 -7.20 21.02
N THR A 237 10.87 -7.10 20.15
CA THR A 237 12.09 -7.91 20.24
C THR A 237 12.99 -7.47 21.38
N LEU A 238 13.14 -6.18 21.63
CA LEU A 238 14.06 -5.64 22.63
C LEU A 238 13.42 -5.44 24.01
N TYR A 239 12.12 -5.15 24.07
CA TYR A 239 11.43 -4.72 25.28
C TYR A 239 10.10 -5.47 25.56
N GLY A 240 9.67 -6.36 24.67
CA GLY A 240 8.36 -7.03 24.74
C GLY A 240 8.17 -7.90 25.98
N ASP A 241 9.24 -8.34 26.62
CA ASP A 241 9.23 -9.11 27.87
C ASP A 241 8.78 -8.30 29.10
N LYS A 242 8.75 -6.96 29.02
CA LYS A 242 8.23 -6.08 30.08
C LYS A 242 6.72 -6.29 30.32
N GLY A 243 5.98 -6.77 29.32
CA GLY A 243 4.54 -7.01 29.42
C GLY A 243 3.67 -5.75 29.45
N ASP A 244 4.20 -4.63 28.95
CA ASP A 244 3.51 -3.33 28.91
C ASP A 244 2.43 -3.23 27.83
N VAL A 245 2.38 -4.21 26.92
CA VAL A 245 1.46 -4.23 25.78
C VAL A 245 0.42 -5.33 25.98
N ASN A 246 -0.85 -5.00 25.74
CA ASN A 246 -1.95 -5.95 25.72
C ASN A 246 -2.09 -6.61 24.35
N ASN A 247 -2.37 -5.83 23.31
CA ASN A 247 -2.42 -6.29 21.92
C ASN A 247 -1.44 -5.46 21.09
N ALA A 248 -0.65 -6.12 20.24
CA ALA A 248 0.21 -5.51 19.23
C ALA A 248 -0.22 -6.00 17.86
N LEU A 249 -0.70 -5.11 17.02
CA LEU A 249 -1.08 -5.38 15.64
C LEU A 249 -0.16 -4.62 14.69
N MET A 250 0.53 -5.36 13.85
CA MET A 250 1.36 -4.82 12.78
C MET A 250 0.67 -5.07 11.43
N THR A 251 0.35 -4.01 10.71
CA THR A 251 -0.26 -4.09 9.39
C THR A 251 0.75 -3.72 8.32
N VAL A 252 0.85 -4.54 7.29
CA VAL A 252 1.81 -4.38 6.16
C VAL A 252 3.20 -3.95 6.62
N PRO A 253 3.78 -4.60 7.65
CA PRO A 253 4.99 -4.12 8.29
C PRO A 253 6.23 -4.31 7.41
N ALA A 254 7.18 -3.37 7.47
CA ALA A 254 8.45 -3.45 6.77
C ALA A 254 9.55 -4.12 7.63
N LEU A 255 9.27 -5.25 8.29
CA LEU A 255 10.18 -5.89 9.24
C LEU A 255 11.58 -6.16 8.66
N GLY A 256 11.66 -6.74 7.49
CA GLY A 256 12.90 -7.02 6.76
C GLY A 256 13.30 -5.93 5.77
N GLY A 257 12.71 -4.73 5.89
CA GLY A 257 12.97 -3.59 5.03
C GLY A 257 12.07 -3.50 3.79
N ALA A 258 12.52 -2.72 2.82
CA ALA A 258 11.84 -2.47 1.55
C ALA A 258 12.85 -2.48 0.39
N ALA A 259 12.59 -3.28 -0.63
CA ALA A 259 13.48 -3.41 -1.79
C ALA A 259 13.73 -2.08 -2.51
N LEU A 260 12.77 -1.16 -2.46
CA LEU A 260 12.92 0.19 -3.03
C LEU A 260 14.14 0.95 -2.45
N ALA A 261 14.50 0.71 -1.18
CA ALA A 261 15.71 1.31 -0.60
C ALA A 261 16.97 0.82 -1.33
N TYR A 262 17.05 -0.47 -1.64
CA TYR A 262 18.14 -1.02 -2.45
C TYR A 262 18.17 -0.42 -3.86
N ASP A 263 17.00 -0.30 -4.52
CA ASP A 263 16.92 0.23 -5.88
C ASP A 263 17.44 1.67 -5.97
N VAL A 264 17.19 2.49 -4.93
CA VAL A 264 17.72 3.87 -4.87
C VAL A 264 19.24 3.88 -4.86
N TYR A 265 19.88 2.98 -4.09
CA TYR A 265 21.35 2.92 -4.03
C TYR A 265 21.96 2.26 -5.27
N SER A 266 21.38 1.18 -5.74
CA SER A 266 21.92 0.41 -6.88
C SER A 266 21.66 1.04 -8.24
N ASP A 267 20.90 2.15 -8.32
CA ASP A 267 20.46 2.77 -9.57
C ASP A 267 19.62 1.82 -10.44
N GLN A 268 18.87 0.94 -9.79
CA GLN A 268 18.02 -0.06 -10.44
C GLN A 268 16.53 0.27 -10.28
N ILE A 269 16.22 1.52 -10.03
CA ILE A 269 14.82 1.96 -10.02
C ILE A 269 14.26 1.74 -11.42
N HIS A 270 13.35 0.80 -11.52
CA HIS A 270 12.58 0.54 -12.72
C HIS A 270 11.11 0.46 -12.32
N LEU A 271 10.35 1.44 -12.78
CA LEU A 271 8.92 1.49 -12.52
C LEU A 271 8.21 0.90 -13.74
N ASP A 272 7.80 -0.37 -13.67
CA ASP A 272 6.89 -0.91 -14.67
C ASP A 272 5.62 -0.06 -14.74
N GLU A 273 5.05 0.10 -15.93
CA GLU A 273 3.84 0.92 -16.13
C GLU A 273 2.67 0.41 -15.29
N TYR A 274 2.52 -0.91 -15.19
CA TYR A 274 1.46 -1.54 -14.42
C TYR A 274 1.67 -1.33 -12.91
N ASP A 275 2.90 -1.51 -12.44
CA ASP A 275 3.25 -1.34 -11.03
C ASP A 275 3.11 0.12 -10.60
N LEU A 276 3.55 1.05 -11.46
CA LEU A 276 3.36 2.48 -11.25
C LEU A 276 1.88 2.85 -11.18
N MET A 277 1.06 2.30 -12.08
CA MET A 277 -0.37 2.53 -12.10
C MET A 277 -1.02 2.03 -10.79
N ARG A 278 -0.68 0.84 -10.33
CA ARG A 278 -1.18 0.30 -9.07
C ARG A 278 -0.72 1.13 -7.88
N PHE A 279 0.52 1.57 -7.87
CA PHE A 279 1.03 2.47 -6.84
C PHE A 279 0.26 3.79 -6.78
N ILE A 280 -0.01 4.42 -7.93
CA ILE A 280 -0.77 5.67 -8.01
C ILE A 280 -2.20 5.47 -7.53
N GLU A 281 -2.89 4.43 -7.99
CA GLU A 281 -4.29 4.19 -7.63
C GLU A 281 -4.51 3.83 -6.17
N HIS A 282 -3.54 3.17 -5.55
CA HIS A 282 -3.69 2.66 -4.19
C HIS A 282 -2.89 3.43 -3.15
N GLY A 283 -1.80 4.06 -3.54
CA GLY A 283 -0.87 4.70 -2.61
C GLY A 283 -0.79 6.21 -2.74
N MET A 284 -1.10 6.75 -3.92
CA MET A 284 -1.02 8.18 -4.19
C MET A 284 -2.41 8.77 -4.31
N MET A 285 -2.66 9.84 -3.62
CA MET A 285 -3.94 10.49 -3.38
C MET A 285 -4.52 11.25 -4.60
N TRP A 286 -4.09 11.00 -5.80
CA TRP A 286 -4.44 11.86 -6.92
C TRP A 286 -5.59 11.26 -7.75
N GLU A 287 -6.77 11.80 -7.56
CA GLU A 287 -7.94 11.59 -8.43
C GLU A 287 -7.75 12.22 -9.82
N THR A 288 -6.53 12.60 -10.19
CA THR A 288 -6.25 13.27 -11.46
C THR A 288 -5.88 12.28 -12.55
N ASP A 289 -6.12 12.68 -13.80
CA ASP A 289 -5.73 11.94 -15.01
C ASP A 289 -4.21 11.69 -15.05
N TYR A 290 -3.77 10.50 -14.68
CA TYR A 290 -2.38 10.07 -14.63
C TYR A 290 -1.91 9.34 -15.90
N GLU A 291 -2.75 9.24 -16.92
CA GLU A 291 -2.40 8.54 -18.18
C GLU A 291 -1.11 9.10 -18.81
N TRP A 292 -0.86 10.40 -18.64
CA TRP A 292 0.38 11.00 -19.14
C TRP A 292 1.62 10.42 -18.44
N LEU A 293 1.53 10.11 -17.15
CA LEU A 293 2.62 9.54 -16.36
C LEU A 293 2.92 8.10 -16.81
N LEU A 294 1.86 7.31 -17.04
CA LEU A 294 1.98 5.96 -17.59
C LEU A 294 2.59 5.98 -18.98
N LYS A 295 2.18 6.94 -19.84
CA LYS A 295 2.78 7.10 -21.17
C LYS A 295 4.25 7.52 -21.10
N ALA A 296 4.61 8.37 -20.15
CA ALA A 296 6.01 8.76 -19.92
C ALA A 296 6.84 7.56 -19.47
N GLN A 297 6.28 6.70 -18.61
CA GLN A 297 6.95 5.48 -18.16
C GLN A 297 7.10 4.45 -19.29
N ARG A 298 6.09 4.27 -20.12
CA ARG A 298 6.16 3.42 -21.32
C ARG A 298 7.31 3.79 -22.25
N LEU A 299 7.71 5.06 -22.25
CA LEU A 299 8.85 5.60 -22.99
C LEU A 299 10.18 5.55 -22.18
N GLY A 300 10.17 5.01 -20.95
CA GLY A 300 11.31 4.97 -20.04
C GLY A 300 11.76 6.33 -19.53
N PHE A 301 10.92 7.36 -19.59
CA PHE A 301 11.30 8.72 -19.18
C PHE A 301 11.38 8.86 -17.66
N LEU A 302 10.51 8.20 -16.91
CA LEU A 302 10.56 8.27 -15.45
C LEU A 302 11.82 7.64 -14.90
N ASP A 303 12.22 6.48 -15.40
CA ASP A 303 13.47 5.82 -15.00
C ASP A 303 14.66 6.73 -15.26
N GLN A 304 14.71 7.37 -16.43
CA GLN A 304 15.78 8.32 -16.76
C GLN A 304 15.74 9.57 -15.87
N VAL A 305 14.57 10.12 -15.57
CA VAL A 305 14.43 11.26 -14.65
C VAL A 305 14.92 10.88 -13.25
N LEU A 306 14.53 9.71 -12.74
CA LEU A 306 14.97 9.20 -11.46
C LEU A 306 16.47 8.95 -11.42
N HIS A 307 17.04 8.38 -12.47
CA HIS A 307 18.50 8.20 -12.61
C HIS A 307 19.26 9.53 -12.46
N TYR A 308 18.85 10.58 -13.16
CA TYR A 308 19.53 11.87 -13.08
C TYR A 308 19.21 12.65 -11.79
N ALA A 309 18.06 12.42 -11.15
CA ALA A 309 17.70 13.02 -9.85
C ALA A 309 18.44 12.35 -8.68
N ARG A 310 18.71 11.05 -8.78
CA ARG A 310 19.26 10.19 -7.73
C ARG A 310 20.50 10.76 -7.01
N PRO A 311 21.54 11.31 -7.68
CA PRO A 311 22.70 11.86 -6.98
C PRO A 311 22.36 12.99 -6.00
N TYR A 312 21.28 13.72 -6.23
CA TYR A 312 20.80 14.78 -5.34
C TYR A 312 19.96 14.17 -4.19
N VAL A 313 19.13 13.18 -4.49
CA VAL A 313 18.34 12.45 -3.51
C VAL A 313 19.27 11.78 -2.48
N LEU A 314 20.34 11.12 -2.93
CA LEU A 314 21.31 10.48 -2.03
C LEU A 314 22.08 11.47 -1.15
N LYS A 315 22.20 12.74 -1.51
CA LYS A 315 22.78 13.76 -0.62
C LYS A 315 21.88 14.06 0.59
N VAL A 316 20.59 13.78 0.49
CA VAL A 316 19.64 13.95 1.60
C VAL A 316 19.45 12.63 2.36
N LEU A 317 19.13 11.56 1.65
CA LEU A 317 18.73 10.28 2.24
C LEU A 317 19.92 9.35 2.54
N GLY A 318 21.05 9.56 1.89
CA GLY A 318 22.13 8.57 1.78
C GLY A 318 22.76 8.12 3.09
N TYR A 319 22.58 8.88 4.16
CA TYR A 319 23.11 8.55 5.48
C TYR A 319 22.02 8.47 6.56
N TRP A 320 20.75 8.31 6.17
CA TRP A 320 19.69 8.04 7.13
C TRP A 320 19.76 6.60 7.63
N GLY A 321 19.85 6.41 8.93
CA GLY A 321 19.90 5.07 9.52
C GLY A 321 18.72 4.19 9.14
N SER A 322 17.51 4.78 9.04
CA SER A 322 16.31 4.04 8.63
C SER A 322 16.36 3.52 7.20
N ILE A 323 16.98 4.25 6.26
CA ILE A 323 17.15 3.78 4.88
C ILE A 323 18.11 2.60 4.86
N TRP A 324 19.17 2.64 5.65
CA TRP A 324 20.10 1.50 5.78
C TRP A 324 19.43 0.29 6.40
N ASP A 325 18.58 0.47 7.41
CA ASP A 325 17.75 -0.59 7.99
C ASP A 325 16.70 -1.14 7.00
N PHE A 326 16.34 -0.36 5.97
CA PHE A 326 15.38 -0.77 4.93
C PHE A 326 16.02 -1.53 3.77
N ILE A 327 17.32 -1.44 3.55
CA ILE A 327 17.97 -2.27 2.52
C ILE A 327 17.80 -3.74 2.94
N PRO A 328 17.16 -4.61 2.14
CA PRO A 328 17.01 -6.01 2.54
C PRO A 328 18.38 -6.65 2.82
N THR A 329 18.49 -7.41 3.91
CA THR A 329 19.75 -7.98 4.39
C THR A 329 20.61 -8.69 3.32
N PRO A 330 20.04 -9.41 2.33
CA PRO A 330 20.85 -10.02 1.26
C PRO A 330 21.65 -9.03 0.42
N TYR A 331 21.23 -7.75 0.37
CA TYR A 331 21.88 -6.70 -0.43
C TYR A 331 22.65 -5.68 0.42
N TYR A 332 22.52 -5.77 1.74
CA TYR A 332 23.08 -4.80 2.67
C TYR A 332 24.60 -4.70 2.56
N GLU A 333 25.32 -5.83 2.54
CA GLU A 333 26.79 -5.84 2.47
C GLU A 333 27.33 -5.22 1.17
N GLU A 334 26.66 -5.48 0.04
CA GLU A 334 27.02 -4.89 -1.24
C GLU A 334 26.91 -3.37 -1.19
N MET A 335 25.77 -2.87 -0.72
CA MET A 335 25.52 -1.42 -0.64
C MET A 335 26.43 -0.75 0.39
N LYS A 336 26.63 -1.37 1.54
CA LYS A 336 27.57 -0.90 2.58
C LYS A 336 28.97 -0.72 2.01
N ALA A 337 29.49 -1.73 1.32
CA ALA A 337 30.82 -1.68 0.73
C ALA A 337 30.96 -0.63 -0.38
N GLN A 338 29.86 -0.32 -1.09
CA GLN A 338 29.87 0.63 -2.19
C GLN A 338 29.70 2.08 -1.75
N TYR A 339 28.92 2.35 -0.70
CA TYR A 339 28.46 3.70 -0.37
C TYR A 339 28.96 4.23 0.97
N LEU A 340 29.40 3.38 1.89
CA LEU A 340 29.86 3.81 3.21
C LEU A 340 31.37 3.73 3.33
N ASP A 341 31.97 4.83 3.76
CA ASP A 341 33.38 4.87 4.14
C ASP A 341 33.54 4.16 5.50
N PRO A 342 34.36 3.10 5.61
CA PRO A 342 34.47 2.31 6.86
C PRO A 342 34.93 3.12 8.10
N GLU A 343 35.65 4.22 7.90
CA GLU A 343 36.13 5.05 9.02
C GLU A 343 35.14 6.16 9.35
N LYS A 344 34.68 6.89 8.33
CA LYS A 344 33.75 8.03 8.53
C LYS A 344 32.34 7.60 8.88
N SER A 345 31.87 6.51 8.29
CA SER A 345 30.53 5.97 8.53
C SER A 345 30.50 4.91 9.62
N ALA A 346 31.58 4.69 10.36
CA ALA A 346 31.65 3.65 11.39
C ALA A 346 30.47 3.67 12.37
N PRO A 347 29.99 4.82 12.91
CA PRO A 347 28.83 4.83 13.80
C PRO A 347 27.50 4.48 13.13
N LEU A 348 27.34 4.79 11.85
CA LEU A 348 26.16 4.38 11.06
C LEU A 348 26.19 2.88 10.77
N ILE A 349 27.36 2.38 10.35
CA ILE A 349 27.58 0.94 10.09
C ILE A 349 27.29 0.12 11.34
N GLU A 350 27.82 0.50 12.51
CA GLU A 350 27.59 -0.19 13.77
C GLU A 350 26.08 -0.33 14.08
N LYS A 351 25.31 0.75 13.89
CA LYS A 351 23.86 0.76 14.16
C LYS A 351 23.09 -0.12 13.17
N SER A 352 23.43 -0.04 11.88
CA SER A 352 22.77 -0.83 10.84
C SER A 352 23.18 -2.31 10.93
N ASP A 353 24.44 -2.62 11.18
CA ASP A 353 24.90 -3.99 11.43
C ASP A 353 24.15 -4.59 12.63
N TYR A 354 23.95 -3.84 13.71
CA TYR A 354 23.15 -4.27 14.85
C TYR A 354 21.70 -4.62 14.44
N MET A 355 21.05 -3.78 13.62
CA MET A 355 19.71 -4.05 13.14
C MET A 355 19.67 -5.33 12.28
N HIS A 356 20.58 -5.45 11.31
CA HIS A 356 20.58 -6.55 10.34
C HIS A 356 20.97 -7.89 10.93
N TYR A 357 21.96 -7.91 11.86
CA TYR A 357 22.56 -9.15 12.33
C TYR A 357 22.16 -9.55 13.74
N GLU A 358 21.68 -8.61 14.56
CA GLU A 358 21.31 -8.91 15.93
C GLU A 358 19.78 -8.79 16.16
N VAL A 359 19.10 -7.82 15.55
CA VAL A 359 17.68 -7.57 15.81
C VAL A 359 16.77 -8.34 14.86
N MET A 360 16.91 -8.13 13.53
CA MET A 360 16.03 -8.76 12.54
C MET A 360 15.99 -10.29 12.64
N PRO A 361 17.13 -11.01 12.83
CA PRO A 361 17.10 -12.45 12.97
C PRO A 361 16.33 -12.96 14.20
N GLN A 362 16.11 -12.08 15.18
CA GLN A 362 15.42 -12.43 16.42
C GLN A 362 13.93 -12.06 16.43
N PHE A 363 13.35 -11.52 15.38
CA PHE A 363 11.93 -11.10 15.38
C PHE A 363 11.00 -12.23 15.83
N GLY A 364 11.10 -13.42 15.22
CA GLY A 364 10.23 -14.53 15.59
C GLY A 364 10.35 -14.94 17.06
N GLU A 365 11.56 -14.95 17.61
CA GLU A 365 11.79 -15.28 19.02
C GLU A 365 11.36 -14.12 19.93
N GLY A 366 11.65 -12.88 19.56
CA GLY A 366 11.21 -11.69 20.29
C GLY A 366 9.69 -11.62 20.41
N PHE A 367 8.97 -11.88 19.33
CA PHE A 367 7.49 -11.92 19.34
C PHE A 367 6.97 -13.02 20.26
N ARG A 368 7.57 -14.21 20.25
CA ARG A 368 7.20 -15.30 21.18
C ARG A 368 7.48 -14.94 22.64
N ARG A 369 8.58 -14.23 22.94
CA ARG A 369 8.84 -13.72 24.29
C ARG A 369 7.78 -12.70 24.73
N ALA A 370 7.40 -11.78 23.86
CA ALA A 370 6.32 -10.82 24.13
C ALA A 370 4.99 -11.53 24.36
N GLN A 371 4.67 -12.58 23.59
CA GLN A 371 3.49 -13.41 23.81
C GLN A 371 3.54 -14.15 25.17
N ALA A 372 4.68 -14.66 25.54
CA ALA A 372 4.88 -15.30 26.84
C ALA A 372 4.71 -14.33 28.02
N ALA A 373 5.04 -13.04 27.81
CA ALA A 373 4.78 -11.95 28.76
C ALA A 373 3.30 -11.45 28.77
N GLY A 374 2.44 -12.06 27.93
CA GLY A 374 1.01 -11.80 27.90
C GLY A 374 0.52 -10.84 26.82
N THR A 375 1.38 -10.40 25.92
CA THR A 375 1.01 -9.59 24.74
C THR A 375 0.41 -10.50 23.67
N GLN A 376 -0.75 -10.15 23.11
CA GLN A 376 -1.20 -10.75 21.84
C GLN A 376 -0.50 -10.04 20.68
N VAL A 377 0.22 -10.77 19.85
CA VAL A 377 0.95 -10.22 18.69
C VAL A 377 0.38 -10.79 17.41
N PHE A 378 -0.08 -9.92 16.51
CA PHE A 378 -0.61 -10.30 15.20
C PHE A 378 0.02 -9.47 14.07
N ILE A 379 0.05 -10.07 12.88
CA ILE A 379 0.47 -9.44 11.64
C ILE A 379 -0.64 -9.59 10.61
N ILE A 380 -0.94 -8.51 9.87
CA ILE A 380 -1.73 -8.55 8.64
C ILE A 380 -0.82 -8.11 7.50
N ALA A 381 -0.71 -8.91 6.46
CA ALA A 381 0.16 -8.65 5.32
C ALA A 381 -0.56 -8.84 3.98
N GLY A 382 -0.30 -7.94 3.04
CA GLY A 382 -0.75 -8.07 1.66
C GLY A 382 0.22 -8.94 0.83
N TYR A 383 -0.30 -9.69 -0.13
CA TYR A 383 0.51 -10.49 -1.06
C TYR A 383 -0.14 -10.58 -2.44
N GLU A 384 0.56 -11.12 -3.43
CA GLU A 384 0.14 -11.24 -4.84
C GLU A 384 -0.01 -9.89 -5.58
N ASN A 385 0.52 -8.80 -5.04
CA ASN A 385 0.77 -7.62 -5.84
C ASN A 385 2.23 -7.63 -6.31
N PRO A 386 2.50 -7.15 -7.54
CA PRO A 386 3.87 -6.88 -7.94
C PRO A 386 4.47 -5.79 -7.05
N SER A 387 5.77 -5.86 -6.81
CA SER A 387 6.48 -4.80 -6.09
C SER A 387 6.73 -3.60 -7.03
N VAL A 388 6.60 -2.38 -6.51
CA VAL A 388 7.05 -1.17 -7.21
C VAL A 388 8.58 -1.13 -7.38
N SER A 389 9.30 -1.94 -6.64
CA SER A 389 10.72 -2.20 -6.85
C SER A 389 10.97 -2.99 -8.14
N GLY A 390 12.14 -2.81 -8.74
CA GLY A 390 12.60 -3.67 -9.85
C GLY A 390 12.72 -5.15 -9.49
N LEU A 391 12.58 -5.51 -8.21
CA LEU A 391 12.51 -6.89 -7.75
C LEU A 391 11.09 -7.43 -7.93
N GLN A 392 10.93 -8.35 -8.86
CA GLN A 392 9.65 -9.02 -9.15
C GLN A 392 9.34 -10.08 -8.06
N GLU A 393 8.82 -9.62 -6.93
CA GLU A 393 8.46 -10.47 -5.79
C GLU A 393 7.00 -10.25 -5.39
N SER A 394 6.37 -11.29 -4.83
CA SER A 394 5.03 -11.17 -4.22
C SER A 394 5.10 -10.19 -3.05
N SER A 395 4.25 -9.16 -3.10
CA SER A 395 4.30 -8.04 -2.17
C SER A 395 2.90 -7.48 -1.90
N ASP A 396 2.84 -6.46 -1.07
CA ASP A 396 1.68 -5.57 -0.94
C ASP A 396 1.77 -4.36 -1.91
N GLY A 397 2.64 -4.43 -2.90
CA GLY A 397 2.97 -3.37 -3.85
C GLY A 397 4.23 -2.58 -3.47
N ILE A 398 4.62 -2.56 -2.21
CA ILE A 398 5.79 -1.84 -1.69
C ILE A 398 6.71 -2.77 -0.92
N ILE A 399 6.17 -3.52 0.04
CA ILE A 399 6.92 -4.42 0.91
C ILE A 399 6.70 -5.86 0.45
N THR A 400 7.78 -6.58 0.18
CA THR A 400 7.69 -7.99 -0.18
C THR A 400 7.14 -8.82 0.98
N ILE A 401 6.39 -9.87 0.68
CA ILE A 401 5.78 -10.69 1.72
C ILE A 401 6.83 -11.35 2.62
N ALA A 402 7.99 -11.68 2.08
CA ALA A 402 9.11 -12.21 2.86
C ALA A 402 9.64 -11.16 3.85
N ALA A 403 9.83 -9.92 3.41
CA ALA A 403 10.27 -8.82 4.28
C ALA A 403 9.22 -8.48 5.34
N SER A 404 7.94 -8.51 4.97
CA SER A 404 6.83 -8.21 5.87
C SER A 404 6.64 -9.27 6.96
N THR A 405 6.83 -10.56 6.67
CA THR A 405 6.38 -11.64 7.56
C THR A 405 7.39 -12.76 7.80
N GLY A 406 8.44 -12.87 6.98
CA GLY A 406 9.32 -14.05 6.94
C GLY A 406 8.71 -15.24 6.21
N ALA A 407 7.48 -15.16 5.70
CA ALA A 407 6.86 -16.23 4.93
C ALA A 407 7.56 -16.44 3.59
N THR A 408 7.52 -17.66 3.07
CA THR A 408 8.14 -18.01 1.79
C THR A 408 7.10 -17.90 0.66
N PRO A 409 7.23 -16.96 -0.28
CA PRO A 409 6.41 -16.94 -1.48
C PRO A 409 6.96 -17.89 -2.56
N ALA A 410 6.10 -18.36 -3.44
CA ALA A 410 6.54 -18.78 -4.77
C ALA A 410 7.08 -17.57 -5.54
N PRO A 411 7.95 -17.75 -6.54
CA PRO A 411 8.34 -16.65 -7.42
C PRO A 411 7.10 -15.95 -8.00
N PHE A 412 7.13 -14.64 -8.09
CA PHE A 412 5.97 -13.86 -8.51
C PHE A 412 5.45 -14.34 -9.87
N GLY A 413 4.12 -14.48 -9.99
CA GLY A 413 3.49 -15.06 -11.18
C GLY A 413 3.58 -16.58 -11.30
N MET A 414 4.20 -17.28 -10.34
CA MET A 414 4.28 -18.73 -10.27
C MET A 414 3.50 -19.26 -9.07
N ARG A 415 3.23 -20.57 -9.07
CA ARG A 415 2.66 -21.26 -7.92
C ARG A 415 3.49 -22.52 -7.59
N TYR A 416 3.40 -22.98 -6.39
CA TYR A 416 3.91 -24.30 -6.03
C TYR A 416 3.18 -25.39 -6.82
N ASN A 417 3.88 -26.48 -7.10
CA ASN A 417 3.25 -27.66 -7.70
C ASN A 417 2.34 -28.39 -6.70
N ASP A 418 1.50 -29.27 -7.20
CA ASP A 418 0.52 -29.99 -6.38
C ASP A 418 1.17 -30.97 -5.35
N GLY A 419 2.48 -31.23 -5.47
CA GLY A 419 3.23 -32.06 -4.53
C GLY A 419 4.02 -31.25 -3.50
N TYR A 420 3.92 -29.93 -3.50
CA TYR A 420 4.63 -29.09 -2.54
C TYR A 420 4.16 -29.37 -1.11
N VAL A 421 5.11 -29.51 -0.21
CA VAL A 421 4.87 -29.66 1.22
C VAL A 421 5.41 -28.44 1.94
N GLN A 422 4.61 -27.85 2.84
CA GLN A 422 5.06 -26.70 3.64
C GLN A 422 6.37 -26.98 4.37
N LYS A 423 7.23 -25.98 4.46
CA LYS A 423 8.61 -26.15 4.96
C LYS A 423 8.69 -26.42 6.45
N VAL A 424 7.75 -25.92 7.24
CA VAL A 424 7.74 -26.04 8.70
C VAL A 424 6.46 -26.75 9.13
N ASP A 425 6.59 -27.76 9.97
CA ASP A 425 5.44 -28.40 10.63
C ASP A 425 4.95 -27.49 11.77
N THR A 426 3.84 -26.82 11.54
CA THR A 426 3.17 -25.95 12.52
C THR A 426 1.95 -26.61 13.18
N GLY A 427 1.74 -27.90 12.89
CA GLY A 427 0.57 -28.66 13.32
C GLY A 427 -0.71 -28.35 12.54
N CYS A 428 -0.64 -27.54 11.49
CA CYS A 428 -1.75 -27.20 10.61
C CYS A 428 -1.27 -26.88 9.19
N TYR A 429 -2.19 -26.96 8.22
CA TYR A 429 -1.90 -26.63 6.83
C TYR A 429 -1.87 -25.11 6.66
N GLN A 430 -0.77 -24.59 6.11
CA GLN A 430 -0.52 -23.15 6.00
C GLN A 430 0.02 -22.73 4.61
N ILE A 431 -0.38 -23.42 3.57
CA ILE A 431 -0.13 -22.99 2.19
C ILE A 431 -1.36 -22.23 1.70
N SER A 432 -1.17 -21.10 1.02
CA SER A 432 -2.28 -20.32 0.47
C SER A 432 -3.14 -21.13 -0.50
N PRO A 433 -4.46 -20.87 -0.61
CA PRO A 433 -5.33 -21.54 -1.58
C PRO A 433 -4.86 -21.38 -3.04
N SER A 434 -4.20 -20.26 -3.36
CA SER A 434 -3.57 -20.01 -4.66
C SER A 434 -2.30 -20.82 -4.90
N MET A 435 -1.77 -21.52 -3.89
CA MET A 435 -0.49 -22.24 -3.94
C MET A 435 0.71 -21.31 -4.23
N THR A 436 0.66 -20.06 -3.77
CA THR A 436 1.68 -19.04 -4.04
C THR A 436 2.43 -18.60 -2.79
N LEU A 437 1.98 -19.01 -1.61
CA LEU A 437 2.57 -18.62 -0.34
C LEU A 437 2.59 -19.78 0.65
N ASP A 438 3.76 -20.02 1.26
CA ASP A 438 3.95 -20.91 2.41
C ASP A 438 4.08 -20.06 3.69
N ALA A 439 3.00 -19.95 4.44
CA ALA A 439 2.94 -19.19 5.68
C ALA A 439 3.60 -19.91 6.87
N SER A 440 3.95 -21.20 6.73
CA SER A 440 4.57 -21.97 7.81
C SER A 440 5.93 -21.41 8.24
N THR A 441 6.61 -20.67 7.36
CA THR A 441 7.91 -20.05 7.60
C THR A 441 7.84 -18.64 8.19
N ALA A 442 6.64 -18.05 8.33
CA ALA A 442 6.47 -16.72 8.89
C ALA A 442 7.04 -16.63 10.32
N TYR A 443 7.41 -15.42 10.76
CA TYR A 443 7.86 -15.17 12.14
C TYR A 443 6.86 -15.67 13.19
N LEU A 444 5.57 -15.51 12.89
CA LEU A 444 4.44 -15.99 13.69
C LEU A 444 3.41 -16.71 12.78
N PRO A 445 3.65 -17.95 12.38
CA PRO A 445 2.81 -18.65 11.40
C PRO A 445 1.33 -18.71 11.79
N ARG A 446 1.04 -18.87 13.08
CA ARG A 446 -0.33 -18.97 13.59
C ARG A 446 -0.96 -17.63 13.97
N HIS A 447 -0.24 -16.52 13.83
CA HIS A 447 -0.71 -15.17 14.19
C HIS A 447 -0.50 -14.17 13.05
N THR A 448 -0.33 -14.67 11.81
CA THR A 448 -0.21 -13.84 10.61
C THR A 448 -1.37 -14.14 9.67
N PHE A 449 -2.13 -13.10 9.35
CA PHE A 449 -3.19 -13.12 8.33
C PHE A 449 -2.65 -12.59 7.02
N PHE A 450 -2.98 -13.26 5.95
CA PHE A 450 -2.52 -12.92 4.60
C PHE A 450 -3.71 -12.54 3.73
N VAL A 451 -3.66 -11.35 3.14
CA VAL A 451 -4.75 -10.83 2.32
C VAL A 451 -4.26 -10.67 0.88
N GLU A 452 -4.75 -11.55 0.02
CA GLU A 452 -4.40 -11.56 -1.40
C GLU A 452 -4.88 -10.28 -2.09
N ASN A 453 -4.00 -9.67 -2.88
CA ASN A 453 -4.23 -8.40 -3.56
C ASN A 453 -4.51 -7.19 -2.63
N LEU A 454 -4.22 -7.28 -1.35
CA LEU A 454 -4.23 -6.11 -0.47
C LEU A 454 -3.02 -5.24 -0.79
N TYR A 455 -3.26 -4.05 -1.30
CA TYR A 455 -2.20 -3.09 -1.57
C TYR A 455 -1.83 -2.29 -0.30
N HIS A 456 -0.58 -1.86 -0.18
CA HIS A 456 0.01 -1.23 1.01
C HIS A 456 -0.83 -0.09 1.62
N GLY A 457 -1.35 0.79 0.77
CA GLY A 457 -2.21 1.91 1.20
C GLY A 457 -3.69 1.58 1.37
N MET A 458 -4.11 0.30 1.23
CA MET A 458 -5.52 -0.08 1.16
C MET A 458 -6.03 -0.85 2.38
N VAL A 459 -5.19 -1.02 3.40
CA VAL A 459 -5.51 -1.81 4.62
C VAL A 459 -6.86 -1.41 5.23
N TYR A 460 -7.24 -0.16 5.13
CA TYR A 460 -8.46 0.39 5.74
C TYR A 460 -9.62 0.58 4.76
N LYS A 461 -9.40 0.34 3.50
CA LYS A 461 -10.44 0.48 2.47
C LYS A 461 -11.10 -0.86 2.14
N ASP A 462 -10.53 -1.95 2.63
CA ASP A 462 -11.13 -3.28 2.57
C ASP A 462 -11.89 -3.58 3.85
N LYS A 463 -13.21 -3.78 3.75
CA LYS A 463 -14.08 -3.98 4.92
C LYS A 463 -13.72 -5.18 5.78
N PHE A 464 -13.27 -6.26 5.14
CA PHE A 464 -12.82 -7.44 5.89
C PHE A 464 -11.58 -7.10 6.72
N THR A 465 -10.60 -6.46 6.11
CA THR A 465 -9.35 -6.08 6.78
C THR A 465 -9.61 -5.06 7.88
N GLU A 466 -10.49 -4.08 7.67
CA GLU A 466 -10.89 -3.11 8.70
C GLU A 466 -11.52 -3.80 9.93
N GLU A 467 -12.46 -4.73 9.70
CA GLU A 467 -13.11 -5.47 10.80
C GLU A 467 -12.12 -6.41 11.50
N LEU A 468 -11.20 -7.04 10.76
CA LEU A 468 -10.13 -7.87 11.32
C LEU A 468 -9.18 -7.01 12.18
N VAL A 469 -8.75 -5.85 11.70
CA VAL A 469 -7.93 -4.89 12.47
C VAL A 469 -8.61 -4.54 13.79
N ARG A 470 -9.89 -4.17 13.73
CA ARG A 470 -10.67 -3.83 14.92
C ARG A 470 -10.73 -4.99 15.91
N THR A 471 -10.99 -6.19 15.42
CA THR A 471 -11.13 -7.39 16.26
C THR A 471 -9.80 -7.76 16.91
N LEU A 472 -8.70 -7.81 16.15
CA LEU A 472 -7.37 -8.17 16.65
C LEU A 472 -6.81 -7.14 17.63
N LEU A 473 -7.04 -5.86 17.36
CA LEU A 473 -6.49 -4.78 18.17
C LEU A 473 -7.25 -4.60 19.49
N LEU A 474 -8.59 -4.69 19.45
CA LEU A 474 -9.43 -4.26 20.55
C LEU A 474 -10.08 -5.41 21.31
N THR A 475 -9.96 -6.66 20.87
CA THR A 475 -10.52 -7.83 21.56
C THR A 475 -9.46 -8.91 21.76
N ARG A 476 -9.86 -9.97 22.43
CA ARG A 476 -9.10 -11.22 22.54
C ARG A 476 -9.90 -12.44 22.03
N GLU A 477 -10.89 -12.19 21.18
CA GLU A 477 -11.73 -13.23 20.60
C GLU A 477 -10.95 -14.14 19.65
N ILE A 478 -9.99 -13.55 18.91
CA ILE A 478 -9.10 -14.30 18.01
C ILE A 478 -7.82 -14.60 18.77
N THR A 479 -7.56 -15.87 19.01
CA THR A 479 -6.34 -16.33 19.69
C THR A 479 -5.26 -16.82 18.72
N ASP A 480 -5.68 -17.28 17.55
CA ASP A 480 -4.82 -17.61 16.41
C ASP A 480 -5.64 -17.61 15.11
N VAL A 481 -4.98 -17.81 13.97
CA VAL A 481 -5.59 -17.77 12.63
C VAL A 481 -6.64 -18.87 12.35
N HIS A 482 -6.82 -19.81 13.25
CA HIS A 482 -7.82 -20.89 13.14
C HIS A 482 -8.92 -20.81 14.21
N SER A 483 -8.82 -19.84 15.11
CA SER A 483 -9.75 -19.72 16.26
C SER A 483 -11.13 -19.19 15.87
N ASN A 484 -11.22 -18.45 14.76
CA ASN A 484 -12.48 -17.91 14.27
C ASN A 484 -12.63 -18.13 12.76
N PRO A 485 -13.60 -18.93 12.30
CA PRO A 485 -13.82 -19.23 10.88
C PRO A 485 -14.25 -18.03 10.03
N ASP A 486 -14.78 -16.96 10.64
CA ASP A 486 -15.15 -15.73 9.94
C ASP A 486 -13.91 -14.95 9.48
N TYR A 487 -12.75 -15.22 10.08
CA TYR A 487 -11.46 -14.62 9.75
C TYR A 487 -10.45 -15.70 9.36
N PRO A 488 -10.53 -16.25 8.14
CA PRO A 488 -9.56 -17.24 7.67
C PRO A 488 -8.17 -16.64 7.53
N GLN A 489 -7.13 -17.47 7.73
CA GLN A 489 -5.73 -17.03 7.59
C GLN A 489 -5.43 -16.39 6.23
N PHE A 490 -6.04 -16.94 5.17
CA PHE A 490 -5.91 -16.44 3.81
C PHE A 490 -7.25 -15.88 3.34
N HIS A 491 -7.25 -14.64 2.96
CA HIS A 491 -8.40 -13.93 2.43
C HIS A 491 -8.00 -13.21 1.13
N ALA A 492 -8.94 -13.03 0.21
CA ALA A 492 -8.72 -12.23 -0.99
C ALA A 492 -9.58 -10.97 -0.93
N THR A 493 -8.96 -9.80 -1.12
CA THR A 493 -9.74 -8.56 -1.16
C THR A 493 -10.63 -8.50 -2.39
N THR A 494 -11.80 -7.92 -2.22
CA THR A 494 -12.71 -7.59 -3.32
C THR A 494 -12.43 -6.19 -3.89
N ASN A 495 -11.66 -5.37 -3.19
CA ASN A 495 -11.28 -4.03 -3.64
C ASN A 495 -10.21 -4.10 -4.74
N LYS A 496 -10.67 -4.33 -5.96
CA LYS A 496 -9.82 -4.25 -7.14
C LYS A 496 -9.99 -2.85 -7.73
N SER A 497 -8.92 -2.10 -7.74
CA SER A 497 -8.88 -0.70 -8.20
C SER A 497 -9.21 -0.53 -9.67
N HIS A 498 -9.07 -1.59 -10.45
CA HIS A 498 -9.41 -1.59 -11.85
C HIS A 498 -10.72 -2.26 -12.10
N SER A 499 -11.55 -1.60 -12.91
CA SER A 499 -12.76 -2.21 -13.42
C SER A 499 -12.46 -3.36 -14.38
N VAL A 500 -11.25 -3.43 -14.94
CA VAL A 500 -10.87 -4.42 -15.96
C VAL A 500 -9.70 -5.26 -15.48
N PHE A 501 -9.88 -6.55 -15.50
CA PHE A 501 -8.83 -7.55 -15.35
C PHE A 501 -8.62 -8.28 -16.67
N ALA A 502 -7.39 -8.69 -16.98
CA ALA A 502 -7.11 -9.59 -18.09
C ALA A 502 -5.96 -10.54 -17.76
N ALA A 503 -6.15 -11.81 -18.08
CA ALA A 503 -5.12 -12.83 -17.96
C ALA A 503 -5.25 -13.86 -19.07
N PHE A 504 -4.13 -14.44 -19.53
CA PHE A 504 -4.17 -15.60 -20.39
C PHE A 504 -4.57 -16.85 -19.62
N ASN A 505 -5.15 -17.83 -20.31
CA ASN A 505 -5.78 -18.97 -19.67
C ASN A 505 -4.85 -19.88 -18.83
N ASN A 506 -3.54 -19.85 -19.05
CA ASN A 506 -2.56 -20.61 -18.27
C ASN A 506 -1.68 -19.72 -17.40
N SER A 507 -2.00 -18.44 -17.23
CA SER A 507 -1.16 -17.46 -16.61
C SER A 507 -1.95 -16.59 -15.63
N VAL A 508 -1.26 -15.84 -14.82
CA VAL A 508 -1.81 -14.75 -14.02
C VAL A 508 -1.69 -13.44 -14.77
N GLU A 509 -2.37 -12.38 -14.33
CA GLU A 509 -2.27 -11.07 -14.96
C GLU A 509 -0.81 -10.60 -14.98
N GLY A 510 -0.37 -10.07 -16.11
CA GLY A 510 1.01 -9.66 -16.35
C GLY A 510 1.94 -10.76 -16.89
N TYR A 511 1.50 -12.02 -16.94
CA TYR A 511 2.31 -13.14 -17.45
C TYR A 511 1.58 -13.90 -18.53
N ALA A 512 2.33 -14.33 -19.54
CA ALA A 512 1.84 -15.17 -20.63
C ALA A 512 2.73 -16.42 -20.76
N ASP A 513 2.12 -17.55 -21.14
CA ASP A 513 2.80 -18.81 -21.45
C ASP A 513 2.61 -19.14 -22.92
N GLN A 514 3.60 -19.79 -23.57
CA GLN A 514 3.50 -20.17 -24.98
C GLN A 514 2.32 -21.09 -25.29
N SER A 515 1.83 -21.82 -24.31
CA SER A 515 0.66 -22.69 -24.44
C SER A 515 -0.68 -21.95 -24.33
N ASP A 516 -0.67 -20.66 -24.04
CA ASP A 516 -1.89 -19.87 -23.96
C ASP A 516 -2.57 -19.75 -25.31
N THR A 517 -3.89 -19.92 -25.32
CA THR A 517 -4.72 -19.86 -26.51
C THR A 517 -5.91 -18.90 -26.35
N THR A 518 -6.17 -18.47 -25.14
CA THR A 518 -7.33 -17.66 -24.78
C THR A 518 -6.91 -16.57 -23.82
N LEU A 519 -7.42 -15.36 -24.03
CA LEU A 519 -7.36 -14.25 -23.09
C LEU A 519 -8.71 -14.14 -22.38
N VAL A 520 -8.71 -14.09 -21.07
CA VAL A 520 -9.89 -13.85 -20.24
C VAL A 520 -9.88 -12.40 -19.80
N VAL A 521 -10.89 -11.64 -20.19
CA VAL A 521 -11.12 -10.26 -19.73
C VAL A 521 -12.31 -10.25 -18.78
N ARG A 522 -12.19 -9.67 -17.60
CA ARG A 522 -13.21 -9.67 -16.57
C ARG A 522 -13.58 -8.26 -16.13
N ASN A 523 -14.87 -8.02 -15.93
CA ASN A 523 -15.34 -6.83 -15.23
C ASN A 523 -15.22 -7.03 -13.71
N LEU A 524 -14.31 -6.29 -13.09
CA LEU A 524 -14.08 -6.35 -11.64
C LEU A 524 -14.95 -5.38 -10.84
N SER A 525 -15.69 -4.49 -11.49
CA SER A 525 -16.61 -3.61 -10.80
C SER A 525 -17.68 -4.42 -10.08
N GLU A 526 -18.04 -4.02 -8.88
CA GLU A 526 -19.14 -4.59 -8.13
C GLU A 526 -20.50 -3.97 -8.48
N GLN A 527 -20.48 -2.78 -9.11
CA GLN A 527 -21.69 -1.99 -9.31
C GLN A 527 -22.05 -1.74 -10.78
N TYR A 528 -21.04 -1.56 -11.64
CA TYR A 528 -21.25 -1.04 -12.98
C TYR A 528 -21.03 -2.09 -14.06
N PRO A 529 -21.96 -2.23 -15.01
CA PRO A 529 -21.76 -3.05 -16.19
C PRO A 529 -20.68 -2.42 -17.08
N MET A 530 -19.94 -3.27 -17.80
CA MET A 530 -18.85 -2.87 -18.67
C MET A 530 -19.04 -3.44 -20.07
N LYS A 531 -18.61 -2.69 -21.08
CA LYS A 531 -18.51 -3.16 -22.45
C LYS A 531 -17.08 -3.01 -22.93
N ILE A 532 -16.47 -4.11 -23.36
CA ILE A 532 -15.16 -4.08 -23.99
C ILE A 532 -15.36 -3.62 -25.44
N LEU A 533 -14.64 -2.60 -25.85
CA LEU A 533 -14.72 -1.98 -27.18
C LEU A 533 -13.62 -2.50 -28.10
N GLY A 534 -12.43 -2.80 -27.56
CA GLY A 534 -11.28 -3.30 -28.29
C GLY A 534 -10.30 -4.02 -27.39
N VAL A 535 -9.50 -4.92 -27.96
CA VAL A 535 -8.30 -5.47 -27.37
C VAL A 535 -7.23 -5.51 -28.46
N GLU A 536 -6.11 -4.85 -28.20
CA GLU A 536 -4.95 -4.75 -29.09
C GLU A 536 -3.72 -5.27 -28.37
N ALA A 537 -2.90 -6.06 -29.04
CA ALA A 537 -1.58 -6.43 -28.54
C ALA A 537 -0.51 -5.58 -29.22
N ARG A 538 0.42 -5.00 -28.47
CA ARG A 538 1.52 -4.19 -28.96
C ARG A 538 2.86 -4.85 -28.60
N GLY A 539 3.78 -4.86 -29.54
CA GLY A 539 5.07 -5.55 -29.36
C GLY A 539 5.06 -7.05 -29.65
N VAL A 540 3.90 -7.58 -30.06
CA VAL A 540 3.69 -8.97 -30.43
C VAL A 540 2.65 -9.07 -31.55
N ASP A 541 2.72 -10.08 -32.40
CA ASP A 541 1.75 -10.31 -33.46
C ASP A 541 0.63 -11.23 -32.95
N LEU A 542 -0.31 -10.66 -32.22
CA LEU A 542 -1.53 -11.32 -31.78
C LEU A 542 -2.74 -10.60 -32.36
N THR A 543 -3.67 -11.37 -32.91
CA THR A 543 -4.96 -10.87 -33.38
C THR A 543 -6.07 -11.59 -32.62
N PHE A 544 -6.87 -10.82 -31.86
CA PHE A 544 -8.01 -11.35 -31.11
C PHE A 544 -9.22 -11.50 -32.03
N ASN A 545 -9.93 -12.60 -31.89
CA ASN A 545 -11.16 -12.85 -32.64
C ASN A 545 -12.18 -11.76 -32.33
N ALA A 546 -13.03 -11.45 -33.33
CA ALA A 546 -13.98 -10.35 -33.28
C ALA A 546 -14.75 -10.32 -31.96
N LEU A 547 -14.62 -9.20 -31.24
CA LEU A 547 -15.38 -8.91 -30.04
C LEU A 547 -16.86 -8.96 -30.37
N LYS A 548 -17.55 -9.98 -29.87
CA LYS A 548 -18.99 -9.90 -29.74
C LYS A 548 -19.24 -8.86 -28.66
N THR A 549 -19.68 -7.67 -29.04
CA THR A 549 -19.93 -6.53 -28.17
C THR A 549 -21.02 -6.85 -27.13
N LYS A 550 -20.62 -7.61 -26.11
CA LYS A 550 -21.48 -7.99 -24.99
C LYS A 550 -21.21 -7.05 -23.82
N TRP A 551 -22.26 -6.65 -23.13
CA TRP A 551 -22.14 -6.04 -21.83
C TRP A 551 -21.78 -7.10 -20.79
N LEU A 552 -20.69 -6.90 -20.08
CA LEU A 552 -20.29 -7.72 -18.95
C LEU A 552 -20.93 -7.16 -17.68
N LYS A 553 -21.72 -7.97 -17.00
CA LYS A 553 -22.22 -7.62 -15.66
C LYS A 553 -21.04 -7.54 -14.66
N PRO A 554 -21.25 -6.94 -13.50
CA PRO A 554 -20.28 -7.03 -12.40
C PRO A 554 -19.82 -8.48 -12.18
N GLY A 555 -18.49 -8.70 -12.15
CA GLY A 555 -17.90 -10.02 -11.99
C GLY A 555 -17.92 -10.95 -13.21
N GLU A 556 -18.58 -10.58 -14.31
CA GLU A 556 -18.67 -11.42 -15.51
C GLU A 556 -17.39 -11.34 -16.35
N SER A 557 -17.04 -12.46 -16.98
CA SER A 557 -15.85 -12.58 -17.84
C SER A 557 -16.24 -12.75 -19.32
N LEU A 558 -15.32 -12.34 -20.19
CA LEU A 558 -15.32 -12.54 -21.64
C LEU A 558 -14.06 -13.33 -22.02
N GLU A 559 -14.22 -14.46 -22.68
CA GLU A 559 -13.11 -15.23 -23.24
C GLU A 559 -12.88 -14.84 -24.69
N LEU A 560 -11.65 -14.49 -25.02
CA LEU A 560 -11.19 -14.11 -26.36
C LEU A 560 -10.14 -15.09 -26.82
N THR A 561 -10.41 -15.84 -27.87
CA THR A 561 -9.37 -16.59 -28.58
C THR A 561 -8.57 -15.66 -29.48
N PHE A 562 -7.32 -15.96 -29.67
CA PHE A 562 -6.44 -15.18 -30.55
C PHE A 562 -5.70 -16.07 -31.54
N THR A 563 -5.26 -15.46 -32.63
CA THR A 563 -4.32 -16.02 -33.60
C THR A 563 -3.02 -15.22 -33.56
N GLY A 564 -1.93 -15.84 -33.94
CA GLY A 564 -0.59 -15.26 -33.84
C GLY A 564 0.30 -16.12 -32.95
N THR A 565 1.46 -15.61 -32.65
CA THR A 565 2.46 -16.34 -31.87
C THR A 565 2.94 -15.46 -30.73
N LEU A 566 2.83 -15.95 -29.51
CA LEU A 566 3.44 -15.32 -28.36
C LEU A 566 4.97 -15.30 -28.52
N PRO A 567 5.68 -14.33 -27.92
CA PRO A 567 7.13 -14.25 -28.02
C PRO A 567 7.77 -15.59 -27.65
N GLN A 568 8.84 -15.98 -28.35
CA GLN A 568 9.52 -17.27 -28.11
C GLN A 568 10.62 -17.16 -27.06
N VAL A 569 10.93 -15.96 -26.62
CA VAL A 569 12.02 -15.69 -25.67
C VAL A 569 11.42 -15.36 -24.32
N SER A 570 11.74 -16.17 -23.32
CA SER A 570 11.38 -15.91 -21.93
C SER A 570 11.85 -14.53 -21.50
N GLY A 571 11.02 -13.80 -20.79
CA GLY A 571 11.29 -12.45 -20.35
C GLY A 571 11.04 -11.36 -21.41
N LYS A 572 10.65 -11.69 -22.63
CA LYS A 572 10.24 -10.67 -23.60
C LYS A 572 8.85 -10.16 -23.26
N GLY A 573 8.74 -8.84 -23.04
CA GLY A 573 7.50 -8.16 -22.75
C GLY A 573 6.71 -7.75 -24.00
N PHE A 574 5.41 -7.57 -23.82
CA PHE A 574 4.49 -6.97 -24.79
C PHE A 574 3.30 -6.35 -24.05
N ASP A 575 2.58 -5.45 -24.69
CA ASP A 575 1.45 -4.76 -24.07
C ASP A 575 0.13 -5.26 -24.63
N LEU A 576 -0.87 -5.41 -23.73
CA LEU A 576 -2.27 -5.52 -24.10
C LEU A 576 -2.98 -4.20 -23.78
N VAL A 577 -3.64 -3.63 -24.80
CA VAL A 577 -4.46 -2.42 -24.64
C VAL A 577 -5.92 -2.82 -24.73
N ILE A 578 -6.66 -2.57 -23.65
CA ILE A 578 -8.09 -2.89 -23.54
C ILE A 578 -8.87 -1.58 -23.54
N ASP A 579 -9.63 -1.32 -24.60
CA ASP A 579 -10.57 -0.19 -24.68
C ASP A 579 -11.94 -0.62 -24.17
N TYR A 580 -12.52 0.13 -23.25
CA TYR A 580 -13.78 -0.21 -22.62
C TYR A 580 -14.67 1.00 -22.33
N THR A 581 -15.95 0.77 -22.12
CA THR A 581 -16.88 1.76 -21.58
C THR A 581 -17.60 1.19 -20.36
N GLN A 582 -17.75 2.02 -19.33
CA GLN A 582 -18.40 1.68 -18.07
C GLN A 582 -19.24 2.86 -17.57
N PRO A 583 -20.44 3.06 -18.15
CA PRO A 583 -21.31 4.17 -17.75
C PRO A 583 -21.66 4.12 -16.28
N GLY A 584 -21.66 5.29 -15.65
CA GLY A 584 -21.96 5.44 -14.22
C GLY A 584 -20.76 5.32 -13.29
N SER A 585 -19.62 4.79 -13.76
CA SER A 585 -18.37 4.77 -13.00
C SER A 585 -17.64 6.13 -13.05
N ALA A 586 -16.63 6.29 -12.21
CA ALA A 586 -15.75 7.47 -12.23
C ALA A 586 -14.99 7.61 -13.56
N THR A 587 -14.75 6.49 -14.25
CA THR A 587 -14.14 6.46 -15.59
C THR A 587 -15.09 5.82 -16.60
N PRO A 588 -16.09 6.57 -17.13
CA PRO A 588 -17.12 6.01 -18.00
C PRO A 588 -16.60 5.52 -19.36
N ARG A 589 -15.43 5.92 -19.77
CA ARG A 589 -14.66 5.40 -20.88
C ARG A 589 -13.19 5.39 -20.55
N GLY A 590 -12.54 4.24 -20.72
CA GLY A 590 -11.14 4.05 -20.39
C GLY A 590 -10.41 3.16 -21.38
N GLU A 591 -9.12 3.36 -21.44
CA GLU A 591 -8.16 2.47 -22.05
C GLU A 591 -7.27 1.94 -20.94
N ARG A 592 -7.18 0.62 -20.79
CA ARG A 592 -6.24 0.01 -19.88
C ARG A 592 -5.14 -0.68 -20.67
N THR A 593 -3.91 -0.32 -20.40
CA THR A 593 -2.75 -1.03 -20.89
C THR A 593 -2.20 -1.94 -19.79
N LEU A 594 -1.96 -3.19 -20.14
CA LEU A 594 -1.37 -4.20 -19.30
C LEU A 594 -0.07 -4.68 -19.95
N HIS A 595 1.01 -4.63 -19.20
CA HIS A 595 2.27 -5.23 -19.63
C HIS A 595 2.28 -6.71 -19.28
N PHE A 596 2.63 -7.56 -20.28
CA PHE A 596 2.78 -8.99 -20.11
C PHE A 596 4.20 -9.41 -20.41
N THR A 597 4.73 -10.27 -19.57
CA THR A 597 6.04 -10.90 -19.78
C THR A 597 5.85 -12.38 -20.09
N LEU A 598 6.48 -12.86 -21.17
CA LEU A 598 6.43 -14.28 -21.48
C LEU A 598 7.27 -15.09 -20.50
N GLN A 599 6.66 -16.10 -19.93
CA GLN A 599 7.33 -17.10 -19.12
C GLN A 599 7.27 -18.45 -19.83
N ASN A 600 8.43 -18.99 -20.20
CA ASN A 600 8.52 -20.28 -20.87
C ASN A 600 8.63 -21.40 -19.85
N GLY A 601 7.76 -22.36 -19.98
CA GLY A 601 7.86 -23.62 -19.29
C GLY A 601 6.71 -23.88 -18.33
N PRO A 602 6.55 -25.14 -17.87
CA PRO A 602 5.61 -25.47 -16.84
C PRO A 602 5.93 -24.59 -15.62
N ARG A 603 4.87 -24.09 -14.95
CA ARG A 603 5.02 -23.34 -13.70
C ARG A 603 5.99 -24.12 -12.82
N VAL A 604 7.20 -23.60 -12.66
CA VAL A 604 8.31 -24.34 -12.07
C VAL A 604 7.98 -24.54 -10.62
N ALA A 605 8.13 -25.78 -10.15
CA ALA A 605 8.10 -26.04 -8.74
C ALA A 605 9.17 -25.17 -8.06
N TYR A 606 8.81 -24.53 -6.97
CA TYR A 606 9.77 -23.83 -6.13
C TYR A 606 10.89 -24.84 -5.76
N ASP A 607 12.11 -24.51 -6.09
CA ASP A 607 13.30 -25.25 -5.70
C ASP A 607 14.00 -24.45 -4.60
N GLU A 608 14.20 -25.06 -3.45
CA GLU A 608 14.90 -24.45 -2.31
C GLU A 608 16.32 -23.98 -2.62
N SER A 609 16.94 -24.52 -3.68
CA SER A 609 18.26 -24.12 -4.17
C SER A 609 18.22 -22.84 -5.03
N THR A 610 17.03 -22.41 -5.45
CA THR A 610 16.88 -21.19 -6.25
C THR A 610 16.84 -19.99 -5.32
N PRO A 611 17.77 -19.03 -5.46
CA PRO A 611 17.70 -17.79 -4.67
C PRO A 611 16.34 -17.12 -4.88
N PHE A 612 15.82 -16.50 -3.85
CA PHE A 612 14.52 -15.82 -3.76
C PHE A 612 14.28 -14.76 -4.86
N VAL A 613 15.29 -14.40 -5.61
CA VAL A 613 15.28 -13.36 -6.63
C VAL A 613 15.82 -13.97 -7.91
N SER A 614 14.99 -14.01 -8.96
CA SER A 614 15.46 -14.30 -10.30
C SER A 614 16.27 -13.11 -10.83
N ARG A 615 17.51 -13.01 -10.39
CA ARG A 615 18.48 -12.11 -11.00
C ARG A 615 19.28 -12.90 -12.03
N ASN A 616 19.72 -12.21 -13.10
CA ASN A 616 20.69 -12.78 -14.00
C ASN A 616 21.96 -13.16 -13.21
N ALA A 617 22.79 -14.03 -13.79
CA ALA A 617 24.03 -14.53 -13.15
C ALA A 617 25.02 -13.42 -12.74
N ALA A 618 24.79 -12.17 -13.14
CA ALA A 618 25.57 -10.97 -12.80
C ALA A 618 24.90 -10.12 -11.68
N GLY A 619 23.75 -10.56 -11.14
CA GLY A 619 23.05 -9.83 -10.06
C GLY A 619 22.28 -8.61 -10.51
N GLY A 620 22.20 -8.31 -11.81
CA GLY A 620 21.42 -7.20 -12.37
C GLY A 620 20.14 -7.68 -13.06
N LEU A 621 19.17 -6.79 -13.24
CA LEU A 621 18.06 -7.02 -14.16
C LEU A 621 18.67 -7.34 -15.55
N ASP A 622 18.08 -8.31 -16.24
CA ASP A 622 18.54 -8.64 -17.59
C ASP A 622 18.22 -7.47 -18.52
N THR A 623 19.22 -6.60 -18.75
CA THR A 623 19.11 -5.43 -19.62
C THR A 623 18.88 -5.80 -21.09
N ALA A 624 18.99 -7.10 -21.45
CA ALA A 624 18.54 -7.59 -22.74
C ALA A 624 17.01 -7.51 -22.92
N LEU A 625 16.24 -7.29 -21.84
CA LEU A 625 14.80 -7.10 -21.87
C LEU A 625 14.37 -5.65 -22.13
N CYS A 626 15.28 -4.70 -22.00
CA CYS A 626 15.05 -3.31 -22.37
C CYS A 626 15.64 -3.08 -23.77
N GLU A 627 14.85 -3.23 -24.80
CA GLU A 627 15.21 -2.54 -26.06
C GLU A 627 15.30 -1.05 -25.74
N PRO A 628 16.40 -0.36 -26.14
CA PRO A 628 16.52 1.06 -25.87
C PRO A 628 15.28 1.79 -26.40
N ALA A 629 14.66 2.61 -25.57
CA ALA A 629 13.50 3.43 -25.92
C ALA A 629 13.70 4.24 -27.22
N SER A 630 14.94 4.42 -27.66
CA SER A 630 15.34 5.02 -28.95
C SER A 630 14.78 4.31 -30.19
N GLN A 631 14.39 3.02 -30.14
CA GLN A 631 13.81 2.35 -31.29
C GLN A 631 12.28 2.49 -31.38
N LEU A 632 11.60 2.66 -30.27
CA LEU A 632 10.16 2.95 -30.21
C LEU A 632 9.84 4.42 -30.57
N LEU A 633 10.79 5.32 -30.39
CA LEU A 633 10.65 6.76 -30.67
C LEU A 633 10.42 7.09 -32.17
N ASN A 634 10.66 6.18 -33.12
CA ASN A 634 10.73 6.55 -34.53
C ASN A 634 9.42 6.52 -35.32
N LYS A 635 8.28 6.08 -34.81
CA LYS A 635 7.02 6.02 -35.60
C LYS A 635 5.72 6.59 -34.99
N SER A 636 5.59 6.75 -33.69
CA SER A 636 4.36 7.33 -33.08
C SER A 636 4.64 8.46 -32.09
N ALA A 637 5.87 8.68 -31.73
CA ALA A 637 6.32 9.54 -30.64
C ALA A 637 5.78 10.98 -30.67
N ASN A 638 5.66 11.60 -31.83
CA ASN A 638 5.23 13.01 -31.89
C ASN A 638 3.78 13.25 -31.47
N LYS A 639 2.89 12.30 -31.69
CA LYS A 639 1.48 12.44 -31.34
C LYS A 639 1.23 12.17 -29.85
N ASP A 640 1.89 11.16 -29.33
CA ASP A 640 1.76 10.80 -27.91
C ASP A 640 2.42 11.84 -27.00
N ILE A 641 3.53 12.42 -27.41
CA ILE A 641 4.19 13.53 -26.70
C ILE A 641 3.28 14.78 -26.63
N TYR A 642 2.56 15.12 -27.72
CA TYR A 642 1.61 16.24 -27.70
C TYR A 642 0.43 15.96 -26.77
N VAL A 643 -0.11 14.76 -26.77
CA VAL A 643 -1.19 14.34 -25.88
C VAL A 643 -0.72 14.34 -24.45
N MET A 644 0.48 13.82 -24.18
CA MET A 644 1.12 13.84 -22.86
C MET A 644 1.29 15.27 -22.35
N TRP A 645 1.78 16.20 -23.17
CA TRP A 645 1.91 17.62 -22.83
C TRP A 645 0.57 18.27 -22.49
N TYR A 646 -0.43 18.03 -23.32
CA TYR A 646 -1.78 18.58 -23.10
C TYR A 646 -2.38 18.05 -21.79
N GLN A 647 -2.28 16.76 -21.54
CA GLN A 647 -2.79 16.15 -20.32
C GLN A 647 -2.03 16.63 -19.08
N PHE A 648 -0.70 16.74 -19.15
CA PHE A 648 0.11 17.31 -18.08
C PHE A 648 -0.30 18.77 -17.74
N LEU A 649 -0.46 19.61 -18.75
CA LEU A 649 -0.91 20.99 -18.55
C LEU A 649 -2.34 21.07 -17.97
N GLN A 650 -3.24 20.17 -18.36
CA GLN A 650 -4.57 20.08 -17.76
C GLN A 650 -4.50 19.63 -16.30
N SER A 651 -3.67 18.65 -15.98
CA SER A 651 -3.46 18.18 -14.61
C SER A 651 -2.90 19.28 -13.71
N LEU A 652 -1.91 20.03 -14.18
CA LEU A 652 -1.41 21.22 -13.48
C LEU A 652 -2.52 22.27 -13.26
N ARG A 653 -3.35 22.52 -14.27
CA ARG A 653 -4.46 23.48 -14.16
C ARG A 653 -5.49 23.05 -13.13
N VAL A 654 -5.85 21.76 -13.08
CA VAL A 654 -6.78 21.20 -12.09
C VAL A 654 -6.16 21.29 -10.70
N TYR A 655 -4.89 20.94 -10.57
CA TYR A 655 -4.16 21.03 -9.31
C TYR A 655 -4.10 22.47 -8.78
N PHE A 656 -3.74 23.44 -9.62
CA PHE A 656 -3.75 24.87 -9.24
C PHE A 656 -5.15 25.42 -8.94
N ALA A 657 -6.18 24.92 -9.62
CA ALA A 657 -7.56 25.29 -9.32
C ALA A 657 -8.01 24.75 -7.95
N ALA A 658 -7.67 23.52 -7.63
CA ALA A 658 -7.95 22.90 -6.33
C ALA A 658 -7.19 23.60 -5.19
N LEU A 659 -5.93 23.95 -5.44
CA LEU A 659 -5.10 24.68 -4.49
C LEU A 659 -5.64 26.09 -4.22
N THR A 660 -5.99 26.84 -5.28
CA THR A 660 -6.61 28.18 -5.13
C THR A 660 -7.98 28.13 -4.44
N ALA A 661 -8.70 27.03 -4.55
CA ALA A 661 -9.95 26.81 -3.81
C ALA A 661 -9.71 26.53 -2.30
N LYS A 662 -8.58 25.90 -1.95
CA LYS A 662 -8.18 25.67 -0.55
C LYS A 662 -7.57 26.91 0.13
N LEU A 663 -7.01 27.84 -0.66
CA LEU A 663 -6.43 29.09 -0.17
C LEU A 663 -7.46 30.24 -0.06
N ARG A 664 -8.69 30.02 -0.50
CA ARG A 664 -9.87 30.91 -0.30
C ARG A 664 -10.75 30.38 0.82
#